data_d2c96192f54c49e4ee4776132341e5cb
#
_entry.id   d2c96192f54c49e4ee4776132341e5cb
#
_cell.length_a   1.000
_cell.length_b   1.000
_cell.length_c   1.000
_cell.angle_alpha   90.00
_cell.angle_beta   90.00
_cell.angle_gamma   90.00
#
_symmetry.space_group_name_H-M   'P 1'
#
loop_
_entity.id
_entity.type
_entity.pdbx_description
1 polymer ?
#
loop_
_entity_poly.entity_id
_entity_poly.type
_entity_poly.pdbx_seq_one_letter_code
_entity_poly.pdbx_strand_id
1 'polypeptide(L)'
;MSARPRIPLATYRLQLGPALTFDDAAGLAPYLAALGISDCYTSPFFETSSESSHGYDVSDHNRIREELGGEAAFARFSDALGRHGLGLLIDLVPNHMGIARNRNRWWLDVLENGAGSRYAHVFDIDWTPAKPELAGKVLLPVLGDQYGNVLERGELRLELNDGAFTVHYYDTVLPVAAHSYGRILGHRLDELESELAPSHPGLLELKALSTWFAALPPRPSWDPERPKGRAQDKTAGVERLAALLRQSPEVKAFLDETIRRFNGTSDDPRSFDLLDGLLSEQAYRVAFWRVAGEEINYRRFFDINELAAIRMEDPDVFAETHRLVFGLISSGQVTGLRVDHPDGLYAPAEYFRRLQRECARARGAASDADGNFYIVAEKILSPGESLPRSWPIAGTTGYDFLNLLNGIFVDRSQARAMEHLYARLIRERPPFGEVVYECKRLVMRTSMASELNMLAHRLNAISEEHRSSRDFTLASLANALAEIVANFPVYRTYVGDGQRGVSESDREYIARAVAQAKRRTPLTSPSIYEWIQDILTLRFPSWAPEAERRERLEFAMRFQQITSPVTAKGYEDTALYRFNRLVSLNEVGADPSRFGTPVAEFHTAMVERQRTYPHGLSATSTHDTKRGEDVRARINLLSEIPDEWRRRVTLWQKLNRKHRTTVDAQSTPGANTEYLIYQTLVGAWPIGVDRLRAYLLKAIHEAKSHTSWINPNSRYDEAIVRFVEAILDASRSTPFLDDFLTFHARIAHFGALNSLAQTLVKVTAPGVPDFYQGSELWDLNLVDPDNRRPVDWQLRRSMLQELATATEKVSERATFAQELVKNKEDGRCKLYLIREALGCRRAHAPLFREGEYRPLETEGPLAEHVLAFARLRRDAVALTIVPRLLARRGSEEPPIGGGYWGDQTRLLVPPEAGQRLLNPLTGERLTVQTGALPLSTVFANFPVAMLVREA
;
A
#
# COMPACT_ATOMS: atom_id res chain seq x y z
N MET A 1 22.09 29.97 -10.63
CA MET A 1 20.64 30.16 -10.52
C MET A 1 20.06 28.85 -10.05
N SER A 2 19.57 28.77 -8.81
CA SER A 2 18.85 27.57 -8.32
C SER A 2 17.61 27.36 -9.20
N ALA A 3 17.57 26.25 -9.92
CA ALA A 3 16.41 25.93 -10.76
C ALA A 3 15.20 25.67 -9.85
N ARG A 4 14.04 26.29 -10.14
CA ARG A 4 12.79 25.99 -9.43
C ARG A 4 12.55 24.48 -9.44
N PRO A 5 11.95 23.90 -8.37
CA PRO A 5 11.62 22.49 -8.34
C PRO A 5 10.77 22.09 -9.54
N ARG A 6 11.08 20.93 -10.12
CA ARG A 6 10.28 20.38 -11.20
C ARG A 6 8.94 19.89 -10.64
N ILE A 7 7.84 20.38 -11.17
CA ILE A 7 6.49 19.85 -10.92
C ILE A 7 6.08 19.05 -12.16
N PRO A 8 5.75 17.76 -12.02
CA PRO A 8 5.31 16.95 -13.14
C PRO A 8 4.05 17.52 -13.82
N LEU A 9 3.92 17.28 -15.14
CA LEU A 9 2.66 17.53 -15.86
C LEU A 9 1.79 16.29 -15.90
N ALA A 10 2.42 15.12 -16.00
CA ALA A 10 1.80 13.81 -15.94
C ALA A 10 2.86 12.78 -15.57
N THR A 11 2.50 11.82 -14.72
CA THR A 11 3.36 10.71 -14.31
C THR A 11 2.88 9.38 -14.89
N TYR A 12 3.82 8.46 -15.07
CA TYR A 12 3.53 7.08 -15.45
C TYR A 12 4.29 6.14 -14.53
N ARG A 13 3.56 5.33 -13.76
CA ARG A 13 4.14 4.40 -12.80
C ARG A 13 4.56 3.09 -13.46
N LEU A 14 5.84 2.75 -13.32
CA LEU A 14 6.44 1.48 -13.69
C LEU A 14 6.67 0.61 -12.46
N GLN A 15 6.24 -0.63 -12.52
CA GLN A 15 6.48 -1.62 -11.48
C GLN A 15 7.74 -2.41 -11.85
N LEU A 16 8.89 -2.00 -11.28
CA LEU A 16 10.18 -2.64 -11.51
C LEU A 16 10.25 -4.00 -10.82
N GLY A 17 10.88 -4.93 -11.47
CA GLY A 17 11.05 -6.30 -10.99
C GLY A 17 11.76 -7.16 -12.04
N PRO A 18 11.84 -8.48 -11.86
CA PRO A 18 12.51 -9.37 -12.84
C PRO A 18 11.92 -9.30 -14.24
N ALA A 19 10.64 -8.93 -14.38
CA ALA A 19 9.95 -8.78 -15.68
C ALA A 19 10.10 -7.38 -16.29
N LEU A 20 10.65 -6.41 -15.56
CA LEU A 20 10.90 -5.04 -16.04
C LEU A 20 12.10 -4.46 -15.28
N THR A 21 13.28 -4.67 -15.83
CA THR A 21 14.56 -4.16 -15.30
C THR A 21 14.77 -2.68 -15.64
N PHE A 22 15.87 -2.08 -15.16
CA PHE A 22 16.24 -0.71 -15.54
C PHE A 22 16.54 -0.57 -17.03
N ASP A 23 17.16 -1.57 -17.67
CA ASP A 23 17.45 -1.52 -19.11
C ASP A 23 16.15 -1.62 -19.93
N ASP A 24 15.20 -2.46 -19.52
CA ASP A 24 13.86 -2.51 -20.13
C ASP A 24 13.14 -1.16 -19.99
N ALA A 25 13.17 -0.57 -18.78
CA ALA A 25 12.56 0.72 -18.49
C ALA A 25 13.24 1.86 -19.28
N ALA A 26 14.56 1.84 -19.44
CA ALA A 26 15.28 2.79 -20.29
C ALA A 26 14.78 2.74 -21.74
N GLY A 27 14.50 1.53 -22.24
CA GLY A 27 13.89 1.34 -23.55
C GLY A 27 12.47 1.91 -23.68
N LEU A 28 11.76 2.18 -22.58
CA LEU A 28 10.42 2.79 -22.58
C LEU A 28 10.42 4.32 -22.62
N ALA A 29 11.55 4.98 -22.36
CA ALA A 29 11.61 6.44 -22.32
C ALA A 29 11.06 7.13 -23.60
N PRO A 30 11.38 6.68 -24.82
CA PRO A 30 10.78 7.24 -26.04
C PRO A 30 9.26 7.09 -26.10
N TYR A 31 8.73 5.93 -25.68
CA TYR A 31 7.29 5.66 -25.64
C TYR A 31 6.56 6.59 -24.66
N LEU A 32 7.08 6.72 -23.45
CA LEU A 32 6.50 7.61 -22.44
C LEU A 32 6.48 9.07 -22.88
N ALA A 33 7.57 9.54 -23.49
CA ALA A 33 7.65 10.90 -24.04
C ALA A 33 6.66 11.12 -25.19
N ALA A 34 6.50 10.14 -26.10
CA ALA A 34 5.56 10.19 -27.23
C ALA A 34 4.09 10.13 -26.75
N LEU A 35 3.80 9.42 -25.67
CA LEU A 35 2.49 9.39 -25.02
C LEU A 35 2.11 10.74 -24.37
N GLY A 36 3.10 11.56 -24.04
CA GLY A 36 2.91 12.88 -23.42
C GLY A 36 3.21 12.91 -21.92
N ILE A 37 3.81 11.84 -21.37
CA ILE A 37 4.30 11.79 -19.98
C ILE A 37 5.47 12.77 -19.80
N SER A 38 5.54 13.40 -18.65
CA SER A 38 6.62 14.32 -18.30
C SER A 38 7.61 13.71 -17.30
N ASP A 39 7.17 12.77 -16.46
CA ASP A 39 7.98 12.19 -15.42
C ASP A 39 7.65 10.70 -15.28
N CYS A 40 8.68 9.85 -15.28
CA CYS A 40 8.55 8.44 -14.92
C CYS A 40 8.44 8.31 -13.41
N TYR A 41 7.56 7.44 -12.92
CA TYR A 41 7.40 7.15 -11.52
C TYR A 41 7.67 5.65 -11.32
N THR A 42 8.61 5.29 -10.45
CA THR A 42 9.01 3.89 -10.26
C THR A 42 8.55 3.35 -8.91
N SER A 43 8.27 2.04 -8.85
CA SER A 43 8.23 1.30 -7.59
C SER A 43 9.58 1.37 -6.87
N PRO A 44 9.67 1.00 -5.57
CA PRO A 44 10.94 0.99 -4.86
C PRO A 44 11.96 0.07 -5.54
N PHE A 45 13.21 0.50 -5.61
CA PHE A 45 14.28 -0.21 -6.30
C PHE A 45 15.58 -0.37 -5.50
N PHE A 46 15.51 -0.08 -4.20
CA PHE A 46 16.62 -0.38 -3.29
C PHE A 46 16.74 -1.87 -3.03
N GLU A 47 17.86 -2.31 -2.45
CA GLU A 47 18.12 -3.71 -2.17
C GLU A 47 17.02 -4.31 -1.30
N THR A 48 16.50 -5.48 -1.70
CA THR A 48 15.41 -6.17 -1.03
C THR A 48 15.84 -7.58 -0.62
N SER A 49 14.96 -8.32 0.04
CA SER A 49 15.06 -9.76 0.10
C SER A 49 15.03 -10.36 -1.32
N SER A 50 15.69 -11.50 -1.55
CA SER A 50 15.66 -12.16 -2.85
C SER A 50 14.21 -12.48 -3.28
N GLU A 51 13.91 -12.32 -4.57
CA GLU A 51 12.59 -12.63 -5.18
C GLU A 51 11.46 -11.65 -4.86
N SER A 52 11.77 -10.46 -4.34
CA SER A 52 10.73 -9.43 -4.13
C SER A 52 10.13 -9.01 -5.47
N SER A 53 8.82 -9.18 -5.60
CA SER A 53 8.06 -8.76 -6.80
C SER A 53 7.57 -7.31 -6.74
N HIS A 54 7.73 -6.63 -5.58
CA HIS A 54 7.16 -5.30 -5.34
C HIS A 54 8.16 -4.23 -4.89
N GLY A 55 9.28 -4.61 -4.24
CA GLY A 55 10.34 -3.70 -3.82
C GLY A 55 10.12 -3.00 -2.47
N TYR A 56 8.99 -3.22 -1.77
CA TYR A 56 8.70 -2.56 -0.50
C TYR A 56 9.39 -3.19 0.71
N ASP A 57 9.98 -4.36 0.56
CA ASP A 57 10.74 -5.09 1.58
C ASP A 57 12.24 -4.72 1.56
N VAL A 58 12.53 -3.43 1.59
CA VAL A 58 13.88 -2.88 1.50
C VAL A 58 14.75 -3.40 2.63
N SER A 59 15.84 -4.08 2.31
CA SER A 59 16.82 -4.61 3.28
C SER A 59 18.06 -3.72 3.43
N ASP A 60 18.38 -2.89 2.43
CA ASP A 60 19.43 -1.89 2.47
C ASP A 60 19.04 -0.66 1.61
N HIS A 61 18.81 0.47 2.26
CA HIS A 61 18.46 1.74 1.60
C HIS A 61 19.63 2.40 0.84
N ASN A 62 20.83 1.91 1.02
CA ASN A 62 22.05 2.50 0.45
C ASN A 62 22.61 1.70 -0.72
N ARG A 63 21.84 0.71 -1.22
CA ARG A 63 22.20 -0.07 -2.40
C ARG A 63 21.06 -0.12 -3.39
N ILE A 64 21.38 0.02 -4.67
CA ILE A 64 20.47 -0.22 -5.76
C ILE A 64 20.44 -1.73 -6.02
N ARG A 65 19.26 -2.28 -6.23
CA ARG A 65 18.97 -3.70 -6.38
C ARG A 65 19.71 -4.29 -7.59
N GLU A 66 20.59 -5.26 -7.35
CA GLU A 66 21.40 -5.90 -8.39
C GLU A 66 20.54 -6.68 -9.40
N GLU A 67 19.44 -7.29 -8.96
CA GLU A 67 18.50 -8.01 -9.83
C GLU A 67 17.83 -7.13 -10.89
N LEU A 68 17.81 -5.81 -10.68
CA LEU A 68 17.32 -4.82 -11.66
C LEU A 68 18.42 -4.32 -12.60
N GLY A 69 19.68 -4.78 -12.40
CA GLY A 69 20.87 -4.37 -13.16
C GLY A 69 21.81 -3.43 -12.40
N GLY A 70 21.56 -3.18 -11.12
CA GLY A 70 22.41 -2.40 -10.22
C GLY A 70 22.60 -0.93 -10.62
N GLU A 71 23.61 -0.28 -10.05
CA GLU A 71 23.88 1.15 -10.26
C GLU A 71 24.17 1.52 -11.72
N ALA A 72 24.85 0.65 -12.46
CA ALA A 72 25.20 0.91 -13.87
C ALA A 72 23.95 0.94 -14.78
N ALA A 73 23.00 0.02 -14.58
CA ALA A 73 21.75 0.02 -15.33
C ALA A 73 20.85 1.18 -14.93
N PHE A 74 20.80 1.52 -13.63
CA PHE A 74 20.11 2.71 -13.14
C PHE A 74 20.64 4.00 -13.79
N ALA A 75 21.95 4.14 -13.90
CA ALA A 75 22.56 5.30 -14.58
C ALA A 75 22.09 5.38 -16.05
N ARG A 76 22.13 4.27 -16.80
CA ARG A 76 21.62 4.23 -18.19
C ARG A 76 20.14 4.58 -18.28
N PHE A 77 19.33 4.11 -17.34
CA PHE A 77 17.90 4.44 -17.27
C PHE A 77 17.68 5.93 -17.03
N SER A 78 18.36 6.51 -16.04
CA SER A 78 18.28 7.94 -15.74
C SER A 78 18.73 8.80 -16.93
N ASP A 79 19.82 8.42 -17.61
CA ASP A 79 20.31 9.10 -18.81
C ASP A 79 19.30 9.00 -19.98
N ALA A 80 18.63 7.85 -20.13
CA ALA A 80 17.60 7.67 -21.14
C ALA A 80 16.40 8.60 -20.87
N LEU A 81 15.94 8.69 -19.62
CA LEU A 81 14.90 9.64 -19.24
C LEU A 81 15.31 11.09 -19.53
N GLY A 82 16.54 11.47 -19.14
CA GLY A 82 17.08 12.82 -19.37
C GLY A 82 17.14 13.20 -20.84
N ARG A 83 17.57 12.29 -21.74
CA ARG A 83 17.60 12.51 -23.19
C ARG A 83 16.22 12.78 -23.79
N HIS A 84 15.16 12.26 -23.19
CA HIS A 84 13.78 12.50 -23.62
C HIS A 84 13.06 13.58 -22.80
N GLY A 85 13.79 14.32 -21.94
CA GLY A 85 13.23 15.40 -21.11
C GLY A 85 12.30 14.94 -19.99
N LEU A 86 12.36 13.64 -19.66
CA LEU A 86 11.56 13.05 -18.57
C LEU A 86 12.26 13.22 -17.22
N GLY A 87 11.50 13.51 -16.17
CA GLY A 87 11.96 13.44 -14.79
C GLY A 87 11.77 12.04 -14.20
N LEU A 88 12.29 11.84 -12.98
CA LEU A 88 12.14 10.60 -12.23
C LEU A 88 11.58 10.86 -10.85
N LEU A 89 10.39 10.33 -10.58
CA LEU A 89 9.76 10.25 -9.26
C LEU A 89 10.02 8.85 -8.71
N ILE A 90 10.64 8.74 -7.53
CA ILE A 90 10.93 7.45 -6.91
C ILE A 90 10.05 7.20 -5.69
N ASP A 91 9.78 5.93 -5.43
CA ASP A 91 9.04 5.45 -4.27
C ASP A 91 10.01 5.19 -3.10
N LEU A 92 9.81 5.90 -1.99
CA LEU A 92 10.65 5.84 -0.80
C LEU A 92 9.89 5.20 0.34
N VAL A 93 10.48 4.18 0.97
CA VAL A 93 9.90 3.38 2.06
C VAL A 93 10.56 3.71 3.39
N PRO A 94 10.09 4.72 4.14
CA PRO A 94 10.75 5.15 5.38
C PRO A 94 10.28 4.42 6.63
N ASN A 95 9.13 3.75 6.62
CA ASN A 95 8.52 3.21 7.83
C ASN A 95 9.14 1.90 8.32
N HIS A 96 9.64 1.06 7.43
CA HIS A 96 10.07 -0.31 7.76
C HIS A 96 11.19 -0.80 6.85
N MET A 97 11.82 -1.91 7.26
CA MET A 97 12.79 -2.67 6.48
C MET A 97 12.40 -4.15 6.44
N GLY A 98 12.73 -4.81 5.33
CA GLY A 98 12.70 -6.26 5.21
C GLY A 98 13.77 -6.92 6.09
N ILE A 99 13.38 -7.92 6.86
CA ILE A 99 14.26 -8.67 7.78
C ILE A 99 14.36 -10.15 7.45
N ALA A 100 13.68 -10.60 6.42
CA ALA A 100 13.67 -11.99 6.00
C ALA A 100 15.00 -12.45 5.36
N ARG A 101 15.25 -13.75 5.39
CA ARG A 101 16.29 -14.47 4.63
C ARG A 101 17.71 -13.90 4.78
N ASN A 102 18.04 -13.35 5.94
CA ASN A 102 19.40 -12.90 6.31
C ASN A 102 20.02 -11.82 5.40
N ARG A 103 19.21 -11.05 4.70
CA ARG A 103 19.67 -9.98 3.82
C ARG A 103 19.94 -8.67 4.55
N ASN A 104 19.24 -8.41 5.65
CA ASN A 104 19.39 -7.18 6.41
C ASN A 104 20.54 -7.32 7.44
N ARG A 105 21.70 -6.72 7.13
CA ARG A 105 22.89 -6.77 7.98
C ARG A 105 22.69 -6.09 9.33
N TRP A 106 21.88 -5.05 9.39
CA TRP A 106 21.58 -4.35 10.65
C TRP A 106 20.76 -5.22 11.57
N TRP A 107 19.78 -5.95 11.02
CA TRP A 107 18.97 -6.88 11.76
C TRP A 107 19.78 -8.07 12.29
N LEU A 108 20.67 -8.63 11.49
CA LEU A 108 21.56 -9.73 11.92
C LEU A 108 22.47 -9.29 13.07
N ASP A 109 23.00 -8.07 13.02
CA ASP A 109 23.81 -7.53 14.12
C ASP A 109 22.97 -7.37 15.40
N VAL A 110 21.70 -6.94 15.28
CA VAL A 110 20.77 -6.87 16.41
C VAL A 110 20.47 -8.26 16.98
N LEU A 111 20.26 -9.27 16.16
CA LEU A 111 20.01 -10.63 16.63
C LEU A 111 21.24 -11.23 17.35
N GLU A 112 22.43 -10.87 16.93
CA GLU A 112 23.65 -11.33 17.55
C GLU A 112 23.95 -10.63 18.88
N ASN A 113 23.82 -9.29 18.91
CA ASN A 113 24.30 -8.44 19.99
C ASN A 113 23.19 -7.91 20.90
N GLY A 114 21.91 -8.11 20.55
CA GLY A 114 20.75 -7.62 21.30
C GLY A 114 20.74 -6.10 21.43
N ALA A 115 20.33 -5.60 22.60
CA ALA A 115 20.32 -4.16 22.91
C ALA A 115 21.71 -3.50 22.87
N GLY A 116 22.80 -4.29 22.87
CA GLY A 116 24.17 -3.81 22.71
C GLY A 116 24.61 -3.63 21.26
N SER A 117 23.80 -3.97 20.28
CA SER A 117 24.06 -3.72 18.87
C SER A 117 24.11 -2.21 18.58
N ARG A 118 25.03 -1.81 17.70
CA ARG A 118 25.07 -0.42 17.20
C ARG A 118 23.84 -0.06 16.38
N TYR A 119 23.04 -1.04 15.98
CA TYR A 119 21.79 -0.87 15.25
C TYR A 119 20.53 -1.12 16.11
N ALA A 120 20.70 -1.36 17.43
CA ALA A 120 19.57 -1.59 18.33
C ALA A 120 18.58 -0.42 18.38
N HIS A 121 19.06 0.81 18.12
CA HIS A 121 18.22 2.02 18.06
C HIS A 121 17.52 2.21 16.70
N VAL A 122 17.92 1.48 15.66
CA VAL A 122 17.33 1.60 14.32
C VAL A 122 15.92 1.02 14.29
N PHE A 123 15.77 -0.20 14.82
CA PHE A 123 14.49 -0.91 14.82
C PHE A 123 13.66 -0.54 16.05
N ASP A 124 12.36 -0.51 15.86
CA ASP A 124 11.41 -0.17 16.93
C ASP A 124 11.08 -1.41 17.77
N ILE A 125 12.05 -1.84 18.58
CA ILE A 125 12.00 -3.02 19.44
C ILE A 125 11.71 -2.60 20.88
N ASP A 126 10.76 -3.28 21.53
CA ASP A 126 10.55 -3.19 22.98
C ASP A 126 11.48 -4.18 23.69
N TRP A 127 12.57 -3.66 24.26
CA TRP A 127 13.56 -4.45 24.99
C TRP A 127 13.13 -4.83 26.42
N THR A 128 12.03 -4.25 26.90
CA THR A 128 11.49 -4.49 28.25
C THR A 128 9.99 -4.80 28.18
N PRO A 129 9.58 -5.79 27.34
CA PRO A 129 8.16 -6.10 27.19
C PRO A 129 7.55 -6.64 28.49
N ALA A 130 6.22 -6.62 28.57
CA ALA A 130 5.49 -7.11 29.74
C ALA A 130 5.78 -8.58 30.09
N LYS A 131 6.19 -9.40 29.13
CA LYS A 131 6.60 -10.80 29.31
C LYS A 131 8.08 -10.86 29.71
N PRO A 132 8.43 -11.19 30.97
CA PRO A 132 9.81 -11.13 31.47
C PRO A 132 10.79 -12.04 30.69
N GLU A 133 10.31 -13.16 30.14
CA GLU A 133 11.11 -14.11 29.37
C GLU A 133 11.60 -13.53 28.04
N LEU A 134 11.02 -12.44 27.58
CA LEU A 134 11.43 -11.68 26.40
C LEU A 134 12.32 -10.47 26.74
N ALA A 135 12.55 -10.18 28.01
CA ALA A 135 13.40 -9.05 28.41
C ALA A 135 14.80 -9.17 27.79
N GLY A 136 15.20 -8.15 27.03
CA GLY A 136 16.46 -8.10 26.30
C GLY A 136 16.57 -9.06 25.12
N LYS A 137 15.48 -9.61 24.62
CA LYS A 137 15.43 -10.52 23.46
C LYS A 137 14.46 -10.00 22.40
N VAL A 138 14.67 -10.42 21.18
CA VAL A 138 13.74 -10.26 20.06
C VAL A 138 12.94 -11.54 19.86
N LEU A 139 11.62 -11.48 19.86
CA LEU A 139 10.79 -12.63 19.48
C LEU A 139 10.86 -12.84 17.97
N LEU A 140 11.31 -14.03 17.54
CA LEU A 140 11.38 -14.42 16.12
C LEU A 140 10.32 -15.50 15.82
N PRO A 141 9.18 -15.15 15.26
CA PRO A 141 8.10 -16.07 14.92
C PRO A 141 8.36 -16.73 13.56
N VAL A 142 9.41 -17.53 13.45
CA VAL A 142 9.88 -18.14 12.20
C VAL A 142 9.59 -19.63 12.08
N LEU A 143 9.21 -20.29 13.17
CA LEU A 143 9.02 -21.75 13.18
C LEU A 143 7.66 -22.16 12.64
N GLY A 144 7.63 -23.21 11.85
CA GLY A 144 6.40 -23.79 11.25
C GLY A 144 5.53 -24.56 12.24
N ASP A 145 6.06 -24.91 13.43
CA ASP A 145 5.40 -25.68 14.49
C ASP A 145 5.88 -25.18 15.86
N GLN A 146 5.36 -25.74 16.94
CA GLN A 146 5.79 -25.45 18.29
C GLN A 146 7.29 -25.73 18.47
N TYR A 147 7.97 -24.86 19.22
CA TYR A 147 9.43 -24.87 19.39
C TYR A 147 9.98 -26.25 19.78
N GLY A 148 9.39 -26.91 20.79
CA GLY A 148 9.84 -28.25 21.24
C GLY A 148 9.76 -29.30 20.12
N ASN A 149 8.64 -29.28 19.35
CA ASN A 149 8.48 -30.23 18.24
C ASN A 149 9.54 -29.99 17.13
N VAL A 150 9.84 -28.74 16.81
CA VAL A 150 10.83 -28.37 15.79
C VAL A 150 12.24 -28.76 16.25
N LEU A 151 12.56 -28.51 17.53
CA LEU A 151 13.85 -28.85 18.12
C LEU A 151 14.08 -30.36 18.13
N GLU A 152 13.12 -31.14 18.67
CA GLU A 152 13.23 -32.60 18.80
C GLU A 152 13.20 -33.37 17.47
N ARG A 153 12.67 -32.70 16.39
CA ARG A 153 12.81 -33.25 15.01
C ARG A 153 14.16 -32.93 14.38
N GLY A 154 15.05 -32.19 15.07
CA GLY A 154 16.36 -31.81 14.56
C GLY A 154 16.29 -30.83 13.37
N GLU A 155 15.22 -30.03 13.28
CA GLU A 155 15.06 -29.02 12.24
C GLU A 155 15.87 -27.75 12.54
N LEU A 156 16.20 -27.49 13.81
CA LEU A 156 17.16 -26.47 14.23
C LEU A 156 18.54 -27.11 14.32
N ARG A 157 19.52 -26.53 13.60
CA ARG A 157 20.88 -27.10 13.52
C ARG A 157 21.95 -26.07 13.79
N LEU A 158 22.84 -26.37 14.73
CA LEU A 158 24.07 -25.62 14.92
C LEU A 158 25.07 -26.00 13.85
N GLU A 159 25.66 -25.00 13.22
CA GLU A 159 26.72 -25.15 12.22
C GLU A 159 27.90 -24.23 12.51
N LEU A 160 29.08 -24.60 12.00
CA LEU A 160 30.30 -23.82 12.08
C LEU A 160 30.88 -23.62 10.70
N ASN A 161 30.84 -22.36 10.22
CA ASN A 161 31.33 -21.99 8.91
C ASN A 161 32.35 -20.84 9.05
N ASP A 162 33.56 -21.02 8.55
CA ASP A 162 34.64 -20.03 8.60
C ASP A 162 34.87 -19.40 10.00
N GLY A 163 34.82 -20.22 11.06
CA GLY A 163 35.01 -19.81 12.45
C GLY A 163 33.79 -19.15 13.11
N ALA A 164 32.68 -18.98 12.41
CA ALA A 164 31.44 -18.44 12.93
C ALA A 164 30.40 -19.55 13.20
N PHE A 165 29.81 -19.56 14.41
CA PHE A 165 28.68 -20.42 14.72
C PHE A 165 27.37 -19.75 14.32
N THR A 166 26.49 -20.55 13.70
CA THR A 166 25.14 -20.17 13.28
C THR A 166 24.14 -21.27 13.60
N VAL A 167 22.88 -20.91 13.81
CA VAL A 167 21.77 -21.87 13.93
C VAL A 167 20.93 -21.77 12.67
N HIS A 168 20.71 -22.89 12.00
CA HIS A 168 19.95 -23.00 10.76
C HIS A 168 18.56 -23.56 11.03
N TYR A 169 17.57 -22.96 10.41
CA TYR A 169 16.21 -23.49 10.29
C TYR A 169 15.76 -23.29 8.82
N TYR A 170 15.85 -24.33 8.03
CA TYR A 170 15.70 -24.27 6.57
C TYR A 170 16.56 -23.14 5.97
N ASP A 171 15.94 -22.16 5.29
CA ASP A 171 16.64 -21.03 4.68
C ASP A 171 16.97 -19.89 5.69
N THR A 172 16.50 -20.00 6.92
CA THR A 172 16.77 -19.00 7.97
C THR A 172 18.06 -19.34 8.69
N VAL A 173 19.02 -18.41 8.66
CA VAL A 173 20.31 -18.54 9.38
C VAL A 173 20.38 -17.51 10.48
N LEU A 174 20.49 -17.94 11.72
CA LEU A 174 20.52 -17.12 12.90
C LEU A 174 21.95 -17.05 13.46
N PRO A 175 22.47 -15.85 13.77
CA PRO A 175 23.81 -15.75 14.37
C PRO A 175 23.81 -16.26 15.80
N VAL A 176 24.88 -16.90 16.23
CA VAL A 176 25.13 -17.22 17.63
C VAL A 176 25.96 -16.10 18.24
N ALA A 177 25.55 -15.60 19.40
CA ALA A 177 26.26 -14.54 20.11
C ALA A 177 27.67 -14.99 20.51
N ALA A 178 28.66 -14.11 20.28
CA ALA A 178 30.07 -14.45 20.44
C ALA A 178 30.44 -14.98 21.88
N HIS A 179 29.81 -14.44 22.92
CA HIS A 179 30.00 -14.89 24.29
C HIS A 179 29.60 -16.36 24.51
N SER A 180 28.68 -16.88 23.72
CA SER A 180 28.22 -18.29 23.79
C SER A 180 29.20 -19.25 23.12
N TYR A 181 30.17 -18.76 22.34
CA TYR A 181 31.19 -19.63 21.72
C TYR A 181 32.03 -20.36 22.73
N GLY A 182 32.35 -19.71 23.87
CA GLY A 182 33.08 -20.34 24.96
C GLY A 182 32.43 -21.63 25.49
N ARG A 183 31.10 -21.67 25.56
CA ARG A 183 30.30 -22.85 25.93
C ARG A 183 30.46 -23.99 24.92
N ILE A 184 30.47 -23.69 23.63
CA ILE A 184 30.61 -24.70 22.58
C ILE A 184 32.04 -25.24 22.55
N LEU A 185 33.05 -24.33 22.51
CA LEU A 185 34.47 -24.65 22.42
C LEU A 185 34.99 -25.39 23.67
N GLY A 186 34.40 -25.08 24.83
CA GLY A 186 34.77 -25.71 26.10
C GLY A 186 34.02 -27.01 26.41
N HIS A 187 33.02 -27.37 25.60
CA HIS A 187 32.23 -28.58 25.89
C HIS A 187 33.07 -29.82 25.70
N ARG A 188 33.28 -30.56 26.81
CA ARG A 188 34.12 -31.79 26.90
C ARG A 188 35.56 -31.59 26.38
N LEU A 189 36.13 -30.41 26.60
CA LEU A 189 37.50 -30.10 26.21
C LEU A 189 38.53 -31.03 26.88
N ASP A 190 38.20 -31.60 28.06
CA ASP A 190 38.95 -32.64 28.78
C ASP A 190 39.16 -33.92 27.98
N GLU A 191 38.21 -34.29 27.08
CA GLU A 191 38.40 -35.42 26.17
C GLU A 191 39.55 -35.14 25.20
N LEU A 192 39.57 -33.97 24.55
CA LEU A 192 40.63 -33.57 23.63
C LEU A 192 41.97 -33.42 24.36
N GLU A 193 41.94 -32.99 25.64
CA GLU A 193 43.13 -32.93 26.49
C GLU A 193 43.71 -34.32 26.80
N SER A 194 42.89 -35.35 26.84
CA SER A 194 43.36 -36.74 27.06
C SER A 194 43.98 -37.34 25.79
N GLU A 195 43.57 -36.88 24.62
CA GLU A 195 44.01 -37.39 23.31
C GLU A 195 45.26 -36.70 22.77
N LEU A 196 45.43 -35.41 23.09
CA LEU A 196 46.55 -34.62 22.57
C LEU A 196 47.58 -34.30 23.67
N ALA A 197 48.86 -34.17 23.24
CA ALA A 197 49.91 -33.72 24.17
C ALA A 197 49.56 -32.34 24.75
N PRO A 198 49.83 -32.07 26.04
CA PRO A 198 49.59 -30.79 26.69
C PRO A 198 50.22 -29.57 25.99
N SER A 199 51.29 -29.82 25.23
CA SER A 199 52.00 -28.79 24.41
C SER A 199 51.51 -28.68 22.98
N HIS A 200 50.44 -29.41 22.61
CA HIS A 200 49.94 -29.38 21.25
C HIS A 200 49.43 -27.97 20.87
N PRO A 201 49.93 -27.32 19.80
CA PRO A 201 49.60 -25.94 19.50
C PRO A 201 48.10 -25.72 19.29
N GLY A 202 47.39 -26.62 18.61
CA GLY A 202 45.94 -26.54 18.37
C GLY A 202 45.13 -26.63 19.67
N LEU A 203 45.53 -27.45 20.64
CA LEU A 203 44.88 -27.56 21.92
C LEU A 203 45.05 -26.27 22.75
N LEU A 204 46.27 -25.73 22.77
CA LEU A 204 46.57 -24.48 23.49
C LEU A 204 45.78 -23.30 22.91
N GLU A 205 45.70 -23.20 21.58
CA GLU A 205 44.94 -22.16 20.93
C GLU A 205 43.41 -22.30 21.14
N LEU A 206 42.87 -23.51 21.09
CA LEU A 206 41.46 -23.78 21.39
C LEU A 206 41.08 -23.39 22.83
N LYS A 207 41.93 -23.71 23.82
CA LYS A 207 41.77 -23.30 25.21
C LYS A 207 41.79 -21.79 25.36
N ALA A 208 42.73 -21.14 24.70
CA ALA A 208 42.84 -19.67 24.70
C ALA A 208 41.59 -19.03 24.12
N LEU A 209 41.08 -19.50 22.95
CA LEU A 209 39.87 -19.02 22.32
C LEU A 209 38.62 -19.30 23.18
N SER A 210 38.47 -20.48 23.74
CA SER A 210 37.36 -20.85 24.64
C SER A 210 37.29 -19.89 25.84
N THR A 211 38.42 -19.65 26.49
CA THR A 211 38.53 -18.71 27.62
C THR A 211 38.22 -17.29 27.20
N TRP A 212 38.74 -16.87 26.04
CA TRP A 212 38.59 -15.53 25.53
C TRP A 212 37.14 -15.19 25.14
N PHE A 213 36.45 -16.10 24.43
CA PHE A 213 35.04 -15.93 24.13
C PHE A 213 34.15 -15.96 25.39
N ALA A 214 34.45 -16.83 26.36
CA ALA A 214 33.72 -16.89 27.62
C ALA A 214 33.90 -15.62 28.49
N ALA A 215 35.00 -14.90 28.33
CA ALA A 215 35.24 -13.65 29.02
C ALA A 215 34.53 -12.44 28.37
N LEU A 216 33.97 -12.61 27.18
CA LEU A 216 33.16 -11.55 26.56
C LEU A 216 31.90 -11.31 27.39
N PRO A 217 31.51 -10.04 27.64
CA PRO A 217 30.33 -9.73 28.46
C PRO A 217 29.04 -10.34 27.82
N PRO A 218 28.22 -11.05 28.61
CA PRO A 218 27.04 -11.76 28.07
C PRO A 218 25.98 -10.83 27.45
N ARG A 219 25.78 -9.65 27.93
CA ARG A 219 24.92 -8.60 27.33
C ARG A 219 25.33 -7.25 27.88
N PRO A 220 25.78 -6.29 27.06
CA PRO A 220 25.99 -4.95 27.55
C PRO A 220 24.65 -4.25 27.73
N SER A 221 24.48 -3.53 28.84
CA SER A 221 23.60 -2.38 28.86
C SER A 221 24.06 -1.42 27.75
N TRP A 222 23.16 -0.79 27.04
CA TRP A 222 23.44 0.23 26.02
C TRP A 222 24.47 1.23 26.57
N ASP A 223 25.66 1.26 25.96
CA ASP A 223 26.69 2.24 26.17
C ASP A 223 27.21 2.67 24.78
N PRO A 224 26.96 3.90 24.32
CA PRO A 224 27.34 4.36 22.98
C PRO A 224 28.83 4.27 22.67
N GLU A 225 29.68 4.24 23.68
CA GLU A 225 31.13 4.22 23.50
C GLU A 225 31.76 2.80 23.39
N ARG A 226 31.07 1.76 23.83
CA ARG A 226 31.58 0.38 23.85
C ARG A 226 31.35 -0.51 22.62
N PRO A 227 30.44 -0.25 21.67
CA PRO A 227 30.14 -1.17 20.55
C PRO A 227 31.33 -1.43 19.61
N LYS A 228 32.19 -0.43 19.42
CA LYS A 228 33.31 -0.52 18.45
C LYS A 228 34.38 -1.55 18.85
N GLY A 229 34.75 -1.61 20.12
CA GLY A 229 35.75 -2.56 20.61
C GLY A 229 35.28 -4.00 20.49
N ARG A 230 34.02 -4.29 20.84
CA ARG A 230 33.45 -5.64 20.84
C ARG A 230 33.33 -6.28 19.45
N ALA A 231 32.95 -5.48 18.44
CA ALA A 231 32.88 -5.97 17.06
C ALA A 231 34.27 -6.34 16.53
N GLN A 232 35.30 -5.57 16.89
CA GLN A 232 36.70 -5.86 16.54
C GLN A 232 37.19 -7.12 17.25
N ASP A 233 36.90 -7.26 18.54
CA ASP A 233 37.30 -8.44 19.35
C ASP A 233 36.68 -9.71 18.77
N LYS A 234 35.36 -9.69 18.47
CA LYS A 234 34.69 -10.83 17.81
C LYS A 234 35.33 -11.22 16.50
N THR A 235 35.53 -10.25 15.59
CA THR A 235 36.12 -10.50 14.28
C THR A 235 37.48 -11.18 14.41
N ALA A 236 38.35 -10.67 15.29
CA ALA A 236 39.64 -11.28 15.55
C ALA A 236 39.54 -12.73 16.07
N GLY A 237 38.56 -12.98 16.98
CA GLY A 237 38.35 -14.34 17.52
C GLY A 237 37.84 -15.32 16.47
N VAL A 238 36.90 -14.89 15.63
CA VAL A 238 36.36 -15.71 14.53
C VAL A 238 37.44 -16.01 13.48
N GLU A 239 38.26 -15.04 13.12
CA GLU A 239 39.38 -15.23 12.20
C GLU A 239 40.44 -16.22 12.76
N ARG A 240 40.75 -16.10 14.07
CA ARG A 240 41.66 -17.02 14.76
C ARG A 240 41.06 -18.44 14.81
N LEU A 241 39.75 -18.59 15.09
CA LEU A 241 39.08 -19.90 15.09
C LEU A 241 39.11 -20.51 13.69
N ALA A 242 38.80 -19.71 12.65
CA ALA A 242 38.89 -20.16 11.25
C ALA A 242 40.31 -20.61 10.87
N ALA A 243 41.34 -19.91 11.35
CA ALA A 243 42.74 -20.28 11.12
C ALA A 243 43.09 -21.59 11.84
N LEU A 244 42.64 -21.73 13.07
CA LEU A 244 42.87 -22.96 13.88
C LEU A 244 42.24 -24.20 13.21
N LEU A 245 41.01 -24.07 12.69
CA LEU A 245 40.32 -25.16 11.99
C LEU A 245 41.05 -25.60 10.70
N ARG A 246 41.71 -24.65 10.03
CA ARG A 246 42.53 -24.99 8.84
C ARG A 246 43.85 -25.61 9.19
N GLN A 247 44.41 -25.32 10.37
CA GLN A 247 45.76 -25.74 10.78
C GLN A 247 45.78 -27.06 11.60
N SER A 248 44.67 -27.36 12.31
CA SER A 248 44.58 -28.57 13.16
C SER A 248 43.35 -29.42 12.80
N PRO A 249 43.54 -30.51 12.04
CA PRO A 249 42.50 -31.47 11.73
C PRO A 249 41.89 -32.14 13.00
N GLU A 250 42.66 -32.31 14.05
CA GLU A 250 42.23 -32.94 15.32
C GLU A 250 41.23 -32.02 16.04
N VAL A 251 41.53 -30.70 16.11
CA VAL A 251 40.62 -29.71 16.67
C VAL A 251 39.35 -29.63 15.82
N LYS A 252 39.50 -29.69 14.49
CA LYS A 252 38.34 -29.68 13.60
C LYS A 252 37.43 -30.89 13.83
N ALA A 253 38.00 -32.09 13.91
CA ALA A 253 37.25 -33.31 14.16
C ALA A 253 36.55 -33.28 15.53
N PHE A 254 37.21 -32.77 16.56
CA PHE A 254 36.64 -32.57 17.90
C PHE A 254 35.43 -31.58 17.86
N LEU A 255 35.56 -30.48 17.16
CA LEU A 255 34.46 -29.51 17.03
C LEU A 255 33.31 -30.04 16.17
N ASP A 256 33.61 -30.80 15.11
CA ASP A 256 32.60 -31.48 14.29
C ASP A 256 31.78 -32.49 15.14
N GLU A 257 32.44 -33.21 16.07
CA GLU A 257 31.76 -34.10 17.03
C GLU A 257 30.97 -33.30 18.06
N THR A 258 31.52 -32.21 18.58
CA THR A 258 30.84 -31.34 19.54
C THR A 258 29.54 -30.76 18.92
N ILE A 259 29.59 -30.30 17.69
CA ILE A 259 28.40 -29.80 16.96
C ILE A 259 27.34 -30.89 16.77
N ARG A 260 27.77 -32.11 16.44
CA ARG A 260 26.85 -33.28 16.34
C ARG A 260 26.12 -33.53 17.65
N ARG A 261 26.81 -33.40 18.78
CA ARG A 261 26.22 -33.56 20.13
C ARG A 261 25.24 -32.44 20.48
N PHE A 262 25.57 -31.17 20.12
CA PHE A 262 24.63 -30.08 20.29
C PHE A 262 23.37 -30.27 19.46
N ASN A 263 23.49 -30.82 18.25
CA ASN A 263 22.36 -31.09 17.36
C ASN A 263 21.48 -32.27 17.74
N GLY A 264 21.85 -33.03 18.74
CA GLY A 264 21.04 -34.13 19.27
C GLY A 264 20.75 -35.27 18.27
N THR A 265 19.89 -36.15 18.67
CA THR A 265 19.35 -37.24 17.82
C THR A 265 17.86 -37.41 18.08
N SER A 266 17.07 -37.65 17.04
CA SER A 266 15.60 -37.71 17.11
C SER A 266 15.06 -38.85 18.01
N ASP A 267 15.90 -39.82 18.33
CA ASP A 267 15.52 -40.96 19.19
C ASP A 267 15.63 -40.64 20.67
N ASP A 268 16.31 -39.57 21.04
CA ASP A 268 16.49 -39.14 22.43
C ASP A 268 16.21 -37.63 22.59
N PRO A 269 15.01 -37.23 23.06
CA PRO A 269 14.65 -35.82 23.26
C PRO A 269 15.61 -35.04 24.16
N ARG A 270 16.26 -35.71 25.15
CA ARG A 270 17.22 -35.03 26.05
C ARG A 270 18.56 -34.73 25.36
N SER A 271 18.86 -35.37 24.24
CA SER A 271 20.07 -35.07 23.47
C SER A 271 20.06 -33.62 22.90
N PHE A 272 18.90 -32.96 22.86
CA PHE A 272 18.75 -31.56 22.42
C PHE A 272 18.93 -30.55 23.55
N ASP A 273 19.08 -30.93 24.80
CA ASP A 273 19.25 -30.03 25.97
C ASP A 273 20.43 -29.05 25.79
N LEU A 274 21.48 -29.45 25.08
CA LEU A 274 22.63 -28.58 24.79
C LEU A 274 22.27 -27.46 23.83
N LEU A 275 21.55 -27.76 22.79
CA LEU A 275 21.11 -26.77 21.79
C LEU A 275 20.01 -25.85 22.38
N ASP A 276 19.07 -26.41 23.14
CA ASP A 276 18.07 -25.62 23.88
C ASP A 276 18.71 -24.62 24.83
N GLY A 277 19.69 -25.10 25.63
CA GLY A 277 20.46 -24.23 26.51
C GLY A 277 21.22 -23.13 25.75
N LEU A 278 21.81 -23.43 24.59
CA LEU A 278 22.49 -22.44 23.75
C LEU A 278 21.52 -21.42 23.21
N LEU A 279 20.36 -21.86 22.70
CA LEU A 279 19.31 -20.97 22.15
C LEU A 279 18.70 -20.08 23.24
N SER A 280 18.59 -20.57 24.46
CA SER A 280 18.09 -19.80 25.61
C SER A 280 18.98 -18.60 25.98
N GLU A 281 20.27 -18.64 25.63
CA GLU A 281 21.25 -17.58 25.88
C GLU A 281 21.25 -16.48 24.79
N GLN A 282 20.63 -16.72 23.64
CA GLN A 282 20.69 -15.79 22.54
C GLN A 282 19.85 -14.51 22.80
N ALA A 283 20.18 -13.43 22.09
CA ALA A 283 19.44 -12.16 22.12
C ALA A 283 18.11 -12.23 21.34
N TYR A 284 17.74 -13.39 20.87
CA TYR A 284 16.45 -13.67 20.25
C TYR A 284 15.82 -14.92 20.85
N ARG A 285 14.52 -15.06 20.64
CA ARG A 285 13.74 -16.24 20.98
C ARG A 285 12.97 -16.71 19.75
N VAL A 286 13.36 -17.85 19.19
CA VAL A 286 12.61 -18.47 18.10
C VAL A 286 11.29 -19.03 18.61
N ALA A 287 10.22 -18.85 17.86
CA ALA A 287 8.86 -19.24 18.25
C ALA A 287 8.04 -19.68 17.04
N PHE A 288 6.98 -20.44 17.32
CA PHE A 288 5.97 -20.78 16.33
C PHE A 288 5.34 -19.50 15.75
N TRP A 289 5.21 -19.42 14.43
CA TRP A 289 4.80 -18.20 13.73
C TRP A 289 3.47 -17.60 14.24
N ARG A 290 2.55 -18.45 14.75
CA ARG A 290 1.25 -17.99 15.28
C ARG A 290 1.37 -17.16 16.57
N VAL A 291 2.48 -17.29 17.29
CA VAL A 291 2.73 -16.52 18.52
C VAL A 291 2.87 -15.01 18.21
N ALA A 292 3.24 -14.65 16.99
CA ALA A 292 3.46 -13.27 16.59
C ALA A 292 2.27 -12.35 16.87
N GLY A 293 1.05 -12.81 16.59
CA GLY A 293 -0.15 -12.00 16.78
C GLY A 293 -0.35 -11.52 18.23
N GLU A 294 0.22 -12.22 19.21
CA GLU A 294 -0.02 -11.98 20.64
C GLU A 294 1.20 -11.46 21.40
N GLU A 295 2.43 -11.82 20.98
CA GLU A 295 3.63 -11.62 21.80
C GLU A 295 4.80 -10.93 21.08
N ILE A 296 4.69 -10.57 19.80
CA ILE A 296 5.78 -9.91 19.10
C ILE A 296 6.16 -8.60 19.80
N ASN A 297 7.46 -8.35 19.96
CA ASN A 297 7.96 -7.19 20.71
C ASN A 297 8.74 -6.19 19.85
N TYR A 298 8.51 -6.19 18.54
CA TYR A 298 8.92 -5.12 17.65
C TYR A 298 7.74 -4.65 16.81
N ARG A 299 7.72 -3.37 16.46
CA ARG A 299 6.67 -2.83 15.59
C ARG A 299 6.86 -3.34 14.17
N ARG A 300 5.76 -3.75 13.54
CA ARG A 300 5.73 -4.28 12.17
C ARG A 300 5.06 -3.28 11.21
N PHE A 301 5.29 -3.50 9.91
CA PHE A 301 4.41 -2.95 8.89
C PHE A 301 3.13 -3.79 8.87
N PHE A 302 2.04 -3.20 9.33
CA PHE A 302 0.77 -3.90 9.59
C PHE A 302 0.95 -5.12 10.52
N ASP A 303 0.64 -6.31 10.03
CA ASP A 303 0.79 -7.59 10.72
C ASP A 303 1.82 -8.53 10.04
N ILE A 304 2.71 -7.97 9.20
CA ILE A 304 3.72 -8.73 8.45
C ILE A 304 4.99 -8.87 9.30
N ASN A 305 5.27 -10.09 9.77
CA ASN A 305 6.39 -10.37 10.67
C ASN A 305 7.77 -10.07 10.07
N GLU A 306 7.89 -10.15 8.76
CA GLU A 306 9.13 -9.96 8.02
C GLU A 306 9.45 -8.50 7.69
N LEU A 307 8.58 -7.57 8.07
CA LEU A 307 8.74 -6.14 7.84
C LEU A 307 8.83 -5.40 9.18
N ALA A 308 10.06 -5.25 9.70
CA ALA A 308 10.30 -4.57 10.97
C ALA A 308 10.33 -3.05 10.78
N ALA A 309 9.56 -2.35 11.58
CA ALA A 309 9.52 -0.89 11.55
C ALA A 309 10.80 -0.28 12.12
N ILE A 310 11.20 0.87 11.57
CA ILE A 310 12.39 1.61 11.97
C ILE A 310 12.02 2.95 12.61
N ARG A 311 12.94 3.47 13.43
CA ARG A 311 12.76 4.72 14.19
C ARG A 311 13.20 5.92 13.38
N MET A 312 12.39 6.33 12.43
CA MET A 312 12.69 7.43 11.51
C MET A 312 12.74 8.80 12.20
N GLU A 313 12.22 8.90 13.43
CA GLU A 313 12.37 10.07 14.31
C GLU A 313 13.80 10.29 14.77
N ASP A 314 14.63 9.23 14.84
CA ASP A 314 16.04 9.30 15.15
C ASP A 314 16.82 9.97 13.99
N PRO A 315 17.58 11.06 14.26
CA PRO A 315 18.35 11.75 13.22
C PRO A 315 19.39 10.89 12.51
N ASP A 316 20.04 9.99 13.21
CA ASP A 316 21.09 9.13 12.65
C ASP A 316 20.49 8.06 11.74
N VAL A 317 19.33 7.49 12.14
CA VAL A 317 18.57 6.55 11.31
C VAL A 317 18.09 7.23 10.04
N PHE A 318 17.52 8.43 10.16
CA PHE A 318 17.13 9.23 9.00
C PHE A 318 18.28 9.50 8.05
N ALA A 319 19.41 9.98 8.57
CA ALA A 319 20.58 10.34 7.75
C ALA A 319 21.13 9.11 7.01
N GLU A 320 21.26 7.98 7.70
CA GLU A 320 21.81 6.76 7.10
C GLU A 320 20.87 6.15 6.05
N THR A 321 19.57 6.10 6.28
CA THR A 321 18.60 5.52 5.34
C THR A 321 18.34 6.38 4.11
N HIS A 322 18.64 7.67 4.15
CA HIS A 322 18.42 8.60 3.03
C HIS A 322 19.71 9.01 2.29
N ARG A 323 20.86 8.51 2.68
CA ARG A 323 22.15 8.90 2.10
C ARG A 323 22.20 8.73 0.58
N LEU A 324 21.78 7.56 0.08
CA LEU A 324 21.75 7.30 -1.38
C LEU A 324 20.74 8.20 -2.08
N VAL A 325 19.54 8.36 -1.52
CA VAL A 325 18.48 9.22 -2.10
C VAL A 325 18.97 10.65 -2.29
N PHE A 326 19.63 11.23 -1.27
CA PHE A 326 20.19 12.59 -1.38
C PHE A 326 21.34 12.67 -2.39
N GLY A 327 22.13 11.60 -2.55
CA GLY A 327 23.12 11.50 -3.62
C GLY A 327 22.47 11.55 -5.02
N LEU A 328 21.39 10.80 -5.24
CA LEU A 328 20.64 10.78 -6.49
C LEU A 328 19.94 12.12 -6.80
N ILE A 329 19.47 12.82 -5.76
CA ILE A 329 18.90 14.17 -5.90
C ILE A 329 20.01 15.17 -6.24
N SER A 330 21.16 15.09 -5.58
CA SER A 330 22.31 15.99 -5.82
C SER A 330 22.86 15.86 -7.24
N SER A 331 22.89 14.65 -7.78
CA SER A 331 23.29 14.38 -9.18
C SER A 331 22.22 14.77 -10.21
N GLY A 332 21.00 15.15 -9.77
CA GLY A 332 19.89 15.48 -10.66
C GLY A 332 19.18 14.26 -11.29
N GLN A 333 19.53 13.05 -10.88
CA GLN A 333 18.94 11.82 -11.39
C GLN A 333 17.51 11.60 -10.87
N VAL A 334 17.17 12.11 -9.69
CA VAL A 334 15.85 12.05 -9.08
C VAL A 334 15.26 13.45 -8.96
N THR A 335 14.06 13.65 -9.44
CA THR A 335 13.37 14.94 -9.50
C THR A 335 12.16 15.05 -8.58
N GLY A 336 11.72 13.95 -7.96
CA GLY A 336 10.61 13.92 -7.01
C GLY A 336 10.59 12.65 -6.19
N LEU A 337 9.84 12.67 -5.08
CA LEU A 337 9.69 11.56 -4.15
C LEU A 337 8.20 11.26 -3.90
N ARG A 338 7.86 9.99 -3.85
CA ARG A 338 6.65 9.48 -3.23
C ARG A 338 7.02 8.81 -1.92
N VAL A 339 6.42 9.22 -0.83
CA VAL A 339 6.68 8.66 0.49
C VAL A 339 5.61 7.65 0.84
N ASP A 340 6.06 6.41 1.03
CA ASP A 340 5.24 5.26 1.41
C ASP A 340 4.82 5.36 2.88
N HIS A 341 3.56 5.06 3.15
CA HIS A 341 2.98 4.86 4.47
C HIS A 341 3.45 5.86 5.56
N PRO A 342 3.35 7.19 5.37
CA PRO A 342 3.77 8.15 6.38
C PRO A 342 2.97 8.06 7.68
N ASP A 343 1.77 7.48 7.64
CA ASP A 343 0.94 7.25 8.84
C ASP A 343 1.57 6.23 9.82
N GLY A 344 2.52 5.41 9.38
CA GLY A 344 3.31 4.54 10.22
C GLY A 344 4.43 5.23 11.00
N LEU A 345 4.86 6.42 10.57
CA LEU A 345 5.94 7.17 11.20
C LEU A 345 5.52 7.73 12.57
N TYR A 346 6.47 7.88 13.48
CA TYR A 346 6.25 8.47 14.79
C TYR A 346 5.77 9.94 14.67
N ALA A 347 6.50 10.77 13.90
CA ALA A 347 6.24 12.19 13.68
C ALA A 347 6.29 12.57 12.19
N PRO A 348 5.22 12.33 11.39
CA PRO A 348 5.19 12.56 9.95
C PRO A 348 5.51 13.99 9.52
N ALA A 349 4.98 15.01 10.22
CA ALA A 349 5.24 16.41 9.86
C ALA A 349 6.72 16.81 10.06
N GLU A 350 7.37 16.31 11.13
CA GLU A 350 8.80 16.53 11.34
C GLU A 350 9.63 15.80 10.28
N TYR A 351 9.25 14.58 9.93
CA TYR A 351 9.87 13.82 8.86
C TYR A 351 9.83 14.60 7.54
N PHE A 352 8.65 15.09 7.11
CA PHE A 352 8.55 15.88 5.86
C PHE A 352 9.33 17.19 5.90
N ARG A 353 9.35 17.89 7.04
CA ARG A 353 10.16 19.11 7.18
C ARG A 353 11.66 18.81 7.07
N ARG A 354 12.12 17.72 7.70
CA ARG A 354 13.51 17.27 7.62
C ARG A 354 13.87 16.86 6.19
N LEU A 355 12.99 16.07 5.55
CA LEU A 355 13.17 15.61 4.18
C LEU A 355 13.30 16.79 3.21
N GLN A 356 12.43 17.81 3.30
CA GLN A 356 12.51 19.00 2.47
C GLN A 356 13.82 19.79 2.66
N ARG A 357 14.27 19.97 3.90
CA ARG A 357 15.54 20.63 4.19
C ARG A 357 16.72 19.91 3.54
N GLU A 358 16.77 18.60 3.68
CA GLU A 358 17.88 17.81 3.14
C GLU A 358 17.81 17.73 1.60
N CYS A 359 16.63 17.64 0.99
CA CYS A 359 16.47 17.77 -0.46
C CYS A 359 16.94 19.14 -0.98
N ALA A 360 16.64 20.22 -0.26
CA ALA A 360 17.11 21.56 -0.61
C ALA A 360 18.64 21.65 -0.55
N ARG A 361 19.26 21.12 0.52
CA ARG A 361 20.72 21.03 0.67
C ARG A 361 21.37 20.22 -0.44
N ALA A 362 20.81 19.04 -0.75
CA ALA A 362 21.33 18.18 -1.82
C ALA A 362 21.32 18.86 -3.19
N ARG A 363 20.34 19.74 -3.43
CA ARG A 363 20.27 20.57 -4.67
C ARG A 363 21.16 21.81 -4.65
N GLY A 364 21.87 22.10 -3.56
CA GLY A 364 22.65 23.32 -3.40
C GLY A 364 21.79 24.58 -3.28
N ALA A 365 20.56 24.49 -2.81
CA ALA A 365 19.67 25.62 -2.61
C ALA A 365 20.16 26.50 -1.46
N ALA A 366 20.23 27.83 -1.67
CA ALA A 366 20.76 28.76 -0.68
C ALA A 366 19.78 29.11 0.45
N SER A 367 18.48 28.88 0.23
CA SER A 367 17.43 29.16 1.23
C SER A 367 16.14 28.37 0.94
N ASP A 368 15.25 28.30 1.93
CA ASP A 368 13.88 27.75 1.79
C ASP A 368 13.03 28.53 0.76
N ALA A 369 13.45 29.71 0.35
CA ALA A 369 12.80 30.56 -0.66
C ALA A 369 12.88 29.97 -2.09
N ASP A 370 13.77 29.01 -2.35
CA ASP A 370 13.95 28.39 -3.67
C ASP A 370 12.84 27.36 -4.03
N GLY A 371 11.86 27.21 -3.17
CA GLY A 371 10.69 26.35 -3.36
C GLY A 371 10.92 24.90 -2.92
N ASN A 372 9.85 24.26 -2.51
CA ASN A 372 9.87 22.88 -2.02
C ASN A 372 10.16 21.88 -3.14
N PHE A 373 11.00 20.86 -2.85
CA PHE A 373 11.16 19.69 -3.71
C PHE A 373 9.82 18.98 -3.91
N TYR A 374 9.59 18.39 -5.08
CA TYR A 374 8.32 17.71 -5.36
C TYR A 374 8.23 16.42 -4.54
N ILE A 375 7.35 16.41 -3.54
CA ILE A 375 7.10 15.27 -2.67
C ILE A 375 5.59 15.04 -2.62
N VAL A 376 5.15 13.80 -2.84
CA VAL A 376 3.77 13.35 -2.61
C VAL A 376 3.76 12.27 -1.53
N ALA A 377 2.70 12.22 -0.76
CA ALA A 377 2.54 11.27 0.34
C ALA A 377 1.44 10.25 0.04
N GLU A 378 1.71 8.98 0.34
CA GLU A 378 0.66 7.98 0.40
C GLU A 378 -0.12 8.16 1.70
N LYS A 379 -1.04 9.07 1.68
CA LYS A 379 -1.97 9.31 2.79
C LYS A 379 -3.39 9.02 2.32
N ILE A 380 -4.01 8.06 2.99
CA ILE A 380 -5.40 7.71 2.76
C ILE A 380 -6.27 8.64 3.60
N LEU A 381 -7.08 9.47 2.93
CA LEU A 381 -7.99 10.39 3.58
C LEU A 381 -9.35 9.75 3.75
N SER A 382 -9.85 9.74 4.98
CA SER A 382 -11.24 9.36 5.28
C SER A 382 -12.22 10.43 4.79
N PRO A 383 -13.50 10.11 4.53
CA PRO A 383 -14.47 11.10 4.11
C PRO A 383 -14.56 12.29 5.09
N GLY A 384 -14.31 13.49 4.58
CA GLY A 384 -14.29 14.73 5.38
C GLY A 384 -12.96 15.02 6.10
N GLU A 385 -11.98 14.14 6.00
CA GLU A 385 -10.62 14.40 6.47
C GLU A 385 -9.87 15.30 5.46
N SER A 386 -9.08 16.23 5.95
CA SER A 386 -8.21 17.08 5.15
C SER A 386 -6.75 16.77 5.43
N LEU A 387 -5.93 16.83 4.38
CA LEU A 387 -4.48 16.68 4.53
C LEU A 387 -3.92 17.81 5.41
N PRO A 388 -3.05 17.51 6.40
CA PRO A 388 -2.50 18.54 7.29
C PRO A 388 -1.73 19.62 6.52
N ARG A 389 -2.14 20.89 6.65
CA ARG A 389 -1.52 22.03 5.96
C ARG A 389 -0.07 22.28 6.39
N SER A 390 0.35 21.73 7.53
CA SER A 390 1.72 21.81 8.03
C SER A 390 2.71 20.89 7.32
N TRP A 391 2.20 19.98 6.48
CA TRP A 391 3.07 19.10 5.71
C TRP A 391 3.59 19.82 4.46
N PRO A 392 4.90 20.02 4.32
CA PRO A 392 5.50 20.71 3.15
C PRO A 392 5.60 19.73 1.96
N ILE A 393 4.46 19.30 1.43
CA ILE A 393 4.33 18.33 0.33
C ILE A 393 3.40 18.88 -0.76
N ALA A 394 3.48 18.29 -1.95
CA ALA A 394 2.65 18.67 -3.10
C ALA A 394 1.20 18.14 -3.01
N GLY A 395 0.97 17.10 -2.23
CA GLY A 395 -0.34 16.48 -2.02
C GLY A 395 -0.25 14.97 -1.77
N THR A 396 -1.39 14.29 -1.95
CA THR A 396 -1.51 12.83 -1.83
C THR A 396 -1.17 12.11 -3.14
N THR A 397 -1.12 10.77 -3.08
CA THR A 397 -0.99 9.88 -4.26
C THR A 397 -2.29 9.70 -5.05
N GLY A 398 -3.41 10.30 -4.63
CA GLY A 398 -4.62 10.46 -5.44
C GLY A 398 -5.75 9.48 -5.21
N TYR A 399 -5.77 8.72 -4.12
CA TYR A 399 -6.93 7.86 -3.78
C TYR A 399 -8.20 8.68 -3.48
N ASP A 400 -8.04 9.87 -2.90
CA ASP A 400 -9.11 10.84 -2.70
C ASP A 400 -9.75 11.26 -4.02
N PHE A 401 -8.96 11.57 -5.03
CA PHE A 401 -9.42 11.88 -6.37
C PHE A 401 -10.11 10.67 -7.03
N LEU A 402 -9.48 9.49 -6.95
CA LEU A 402 -10.01 8.23 -7.51
C LEU A 402 -11.43 7.95 -7.03
N ASN A 403 -11.67 8.02 -5.72
CA ASN A 403 -12.96 7.69 -5.13
C ASN A 403 -14.05 8.71 -5.47
N LEU A 404 -13.72 10.00 -5.46
CA LEU A 404 -14.63 11.04 -5.89
C LEU A 404 -15.05 10.87 -7.35
N LEU A 405 -14.09 10.64 -8.24
CA LEU A 405 -14.35 10.47 -9.66
C LEU A 405 -15.12 9.18 -9.97
N ASN A 406 -14.74 8.05 -9.35
CA ASN A 406 -15.45 6.79 -9.51
C ASN A 406 -16.93 6.92 -9.13
N GLY A 407 -17.21 7.64 -8.05
CA GLY A 407 -18.57 7.87 -7.57
C GLY A 407 -19.47 8.71 -8.52
N ILE A 408 -18.90 9.47 -9.44
CA ILE A 408 -19.66 10.24 -10.47
C ILE A 408 -20.41 9.30 -11.42
N PHE A 409 -19.89 8.10 -11.67
CA PHE A 409 -20.46 7.10 -12.56
C PHE A 409 -21.38 6.09 -11.84
N VAL A 410 -21.75 6.35 -10.58
CA VAL A 410 -22.70 5.55 -9.81
C VAL A 410 -24.03 6.31 -9.73
N ASP A 411 -25.15 5.66 -10.12
CA ASP A 411 -26.48 6.25 -10.02
C ASP A 411 -27.00 6.27 -8.58
N ARG A 412 -26.83 7.41 -7.92
CA ARG A 412 -27.25 7.64 -6.53
C ARG A 412 -28.76 7.46 -6.31
N SER A 413 -29.57 7.71 -7.33
CA SER A 413 -31.03 7.57 -7.23
C SER A 413 -31.46 6.14 -6.95
N GLN A 414 -30.59 5.15 -7.30
CA GLN A 414 -30.83 3.73 -7.16
C GLN A 414 -30.22 3.13 -5.87
N ALA A 415 -29.71 3.94 -4.98
CA ALA A 415 -29.09 3.47 -3.71
C ALA A 415 -29.99 2.53 -2.92
N ARG A 416 -31.29 2.87 -2.79
CA ARG A 416 -32.27 2.03 -2.09
C ARG A 416 -32.57 0.72 -2.82
N ALA A 417 -32.64 0.74 -4.15
CA ALA A 417 -32.88 -0.46 -4.95
C ALA A 417 -31.72 -1.45 -4.80
N MET A 418 -30.48 -0.97 -4.88
CA MET A 418 -29.26 -1.77 -4.67
C MET A 418 -29.13 -2.29 -3.24
N GLU A 419 -29.50 -1.49 -2.25
CA GLU A 419 -29.53 -1.92 -0.84
C GLU A 419 -30.56 -3.06 -0.62
N HIS A 420 -31.77 -2.91 -1.15
CA HIS A 420 -32.82 -3.95 -1.04
C HIS A 420 -32.43 -5.23 -1.78
N LEU A 421 -31.80 -5.11 -2.97
CA LEU A 421 -31.29 -6.25 -3.71
C LEU A 421 -30.27 -7.01 -2.87
N TYR A 422 -29.27 -6.32 -2.36
CA TYR A 422 -28.20 -6.93 -1.57
C TYR A 422 -28.72 -7.56 -0.27
N ALA A 423 -29.50 -6.82 0.52
CA ALA A 423 -30.10 -7.32 1.76
C ALA A 423 -30.99 -8.57 1.55
N ARG A 424 -31.77 -8.60 0.46
CA ARG A 424 -32.59 -9.78 0.10
C ARG A 424 -31.72 -10.98 -0.27
N LEU A 425 -30.63 -10.73 -0.97
CA LEU A 425 -29.71 -11.77 -1.43
C LEU A 425 -29.02 -12.47 -0.27
N ILE A 426 -28.41 -11.69 0.64
CA ILE A 426 -27.65 -12.22 1.77
C ILE A 426 -28.53 -12.56 2.98
N ARG A 427 -29.82 -12.16 2.95
CA ARG A 427 -30.81 -12.30 4.04
C ARG A 427 -30.43 -11.60 5.34
N GLU A 428 -29.58 -10.59 5.25
CA GLU A 428 -29.09 -9.76 6.33
C GLU A 428 -29.05 -8.30 5.88
N ARG A 429 -28.97 -7.38 6.82
CA ARG A 429 -28.86 -5.95 6.53
C ARG A 429 -27.87 -5.26 7.47
N PRO A 430 -26.62 -5.71 7.50
CA PRO A 430 -25.63 -5.07 8.35
C PRO A 430 -25.30 -3.68 7.82
N PRO A 431 -25.40 -2.61 8.61
CA PRO A 431 -24.80 -1.33 8.26
C PRO A 431 -23.32 -1.49 8.06
N PHE A 432 -22.74 -0.88 7.03
CA PHE A 432 -21.31 -1.01 6.76
C PHE A 432 -20.43 -0.63 7.96
N GLY A 433 -20.82 0.41 8.72
CA GLY A 433 -20.10 0.80 9.93
C GLY A 433 -20.03 -0.28 11.01
N GLU A 434 -21.04 -1.16 11.11
CA GLU A 434 -20.99 -2.33 12.02
C GLU A 434 -20.02 -3.39 11.50
N VAL A 435 -20.02 -3.63 10.20
CA VAL A 435 -19.05 -4.56 9.57
C VAL A 435 -17.62 -4.07 9.84
N VAL A 436 -17.36 -2.78 9.68
CA VAL A 436 -16.02 -2.18 9.95
C VAL A 436 -15.66 -2.34 11.42
N TYR A 437 -16.57 -2.02 12.35
CA TYR A 437 -16.32 -2.17 13.77
C TYR A 437 -15.97 -3.61 14.15
N GLU A 438 -16.74 -4.59 13.69
CA GLU A 438 -16.48 -6.01 13.95
C GLU A 438 -15.14 -6.45 13.36
N CYS A 439 -14.79 -5.99 12.15
CA CYS A 439 -13.53 -6.33 11.50
C CYS A 439 -12.32 -5.72 12.22
N LYS A 440 -12.39 -4.46 12.66
CA LYS A 440 -11.34 -3.86 13.48
C LYS A 440 -11.17 -4.59 14.81
N ARG A 441 -12.29 -4.97 15.47
CA ARG A 441 -12.26 -5.79 16.70
C ARG A 441 -11.64 -7.18 16.45
N LEU A 442 -11.94 -7.81 15.34
CA LEU A 442 -11.35 -9.09 14.95
C LEU A 442 -9.82 -8.98 14.81
N VAL A 443 -9.34 -8.01 14.04
CA VAL A 443 -7.90 -7.79 13.81
C VAL A 443 -7.16 -7.56 15.14
N MET A 444 -7.71 -6.72 16.04
CA MET A 444 -7.12 -6.48 17.35
C MET A 444 -7.13 -7.70 18.29
N ARG A 445 -7.98 -8.70 18.05
CA ARG A 445 -8.00 -9.95 18.84
C ARG A 445 -7.11 -11.04 18.25
N THR A 446 -6.66 -10.88 17.02
CA THR A 446 -5.92 -11.93 16.29
C THR A 446 -4.54 -11.44 15.89
N SER A 447 -4.41 -10.84 14.73
CA SER A 447 -3.10 -10.52 14.14
C SER A 447 -2.37 -9.33 14.78
N MET A 448 -3.10 -8.47 15.52
CA MET A 448 -2.56 -7.25 16.16
C MET A 448 -2.85 -7.17 17.66
N ALA A 449 -3.01 -8.31 18.33
CA ALA A 449 -3.23 -8.32 19.76
C ALA A 449 -2.00 -7.87 20.57
N SER A 450 -0.80 -8.15 20.08
CA SER A 450 0.48 -7.74 20.71
C SER A 450 0.61 -6.22 20.81
N GLU A 451 0.26 -5.50 19.76
CA GLU A 451 0.32 -4.03 19.71
C GLU A 451 -0.68 -3.40 20.68
N LEU A 452 -1.90 -3.96 20.76
CA LEU A 452 -2.90 -3.51 21.72
C LEU A 452 -2.48 -3.81 23.16
N ASN A 453 -1.92 -4.99 23.40
CA ASN A 453 -1.41 -5.40 24.72
C ASN A 453 -0.28 -4.48 25.19
N MET A 454 0.67 -4.16 24.32
CA MET A 454 1.76 -3.23 24.62
C MET A 454 1.20 -1.86 25.05
N LEU A 455 0.23 -1.31 24.30
CA LEU A 455 -0.42 -0.04 24.69
C LEU A 455 -1.16 -0.16 26.04
N ALA A 456 -1.88 -1.25 26.27
CA ALA A 456 -2.61 -1.46 27.51
C ALA A 456 -1.67 -1.52 28.72
N HIS A 457 -0.53 -2.20 28.61
CA HIS A 457 0.48 -2.26 29.68
C HIS A 457 1.12 -0.88 29.96
N ARG A 458 1.46 -0.12 28.92
CA ARG A 458 1.96 1.25 29.09
C ARG A 458 0.92 2.16 29.75
N LEU A 459 -0.33 2.05 29.31
CA LEU A 459 -1.43 2.82 29.90
C LEU A 459 -1.68 2.44 31.36
N ASN A 460 -1.57 1.17 31.70
CA ASN A 460 -1.64 0.70 33.07
C ASN A 460 -0.49 1.27 33.91
N ALA A 461 0.74 1.30 33.42
CA ALA A 461 1.86 1.91 34.14
C ALA A 461 1.57 3.39 34.43
N ILE A 462 1.10 4.18 33.46
CA ILE A 462 0.70 5.58 33.66
C ILE A 462 -0.44 5.71 34.68
N SER A 463 -1.39 4.77 34.71
CA SER A 463 -2.52 4.82 35.63
C SER A 463 -2.12 4.61 37.10
N GLU A 464 -1.11 3.76 37.35
CA GLU A 464 -0.59 3.48 38.69
C GLU A 464 0.13 4.68 39.35
N GLU A 465 0.62 5.64 38.54
CA GLU A 465 1.31 6.81 39.07
C GLU A 465 0.37 7.80 39.80
N HIS A 466 -0.95 7.69 39.56
CA HIS A 466 -1.92 8.63 40.12
C HIS A 466 -3.02 7.98 40.93
N ARG A 467 -3.25 8.53 42.13
CA ARG A 467 -4.34 8.10 43.03
C ARG A 467 -5.74 8.15 42.40
N SER A 468 -5.97 8.94 41.37
CA SER A 468 -7.26 9.06 40.68
C SER A 468 -7.50 8.00 39.61
N SER A 469 -6.45 7.31 39.15
CA SER A 469 -6.49 6.34 38.05
C SER A 469 -5.97 4.96 38.44
N ARG A 470 -5.28 4.81 39.57
CA ARG A 470 -4.65 3.53 39.98
C ARG A 470 -5.63 2.37 40.17
N ASP A 471 -6.91 2.64 40.28
CA ASP A 471 -7.95 1.61 40.40
C ASP A 471 -8.50 1.17 39.04
N PHE A 472 -7.96 1.70 37.93
CA PHE A 472 -8.28 1.20 36.62
C PHE A 472 -7.47 -0.07 36.36
N THR A 473 -8.17 -1.17 36.08
CA THR A 473 -7.51 -2.45 35.88
C THR A 473 -6.97 -2.56 34.45
N LEU A 474 -5.89 -3.33 34.27
CA LEU A 474 -5.33 -3.61 32.94
C LEU A 474 -6.40 -4.09 31.93
N ALA A 475 -7.30 -4.99 32.39
CA ALA A 475 -8.38 -5.50 31.53
C ALA A 475 -9.38 -4.41 31.13
N SER A 476 -9.74 -3.50 32.04
CA SER A 476 -10.65 -2.38 31.71
C SER A 476 -10.00 -1.36 30.78
N LEU A 477 -8.71 -1.08 30.97
CA LEU A 477 -7.93 -0.20 30.09
C LEU A 477 -7.75 -0.81 28.69
N ALA A 478 -7.41 -2.09 28.57
CA ALA A 478 -7.29 -2.81 27.31
C ALA A 478 -8.62 -2.82 26.53
N ASN A 479 -9.74 -3.09 27.21
CA ASN A 479 -11.05 -3.06 26.57
C ASN A 479 -11.43 -1.64 26.12
N ALA A 480 -11.20 -0.62 26.94
CA ALA A 480 -11.49 0.77 26.57
C ALA A 480 -10.64 1.23 25.37
N LEU A 481 -9.36 0.89 25.33
CA LEU A 481 -8.48 1.17 24.19
C LEU A 481 -9.00 0.48 22.93
N ALA A 482 -9.33 -0.81 23.01
CA ALA A 482 -9.86 -1.56 21.85
C ALA A 482 -11.16 -0.94 21.31
N GLU A 483 -12.05 -0.46 22.21
CA GLU A 483 -13.27 0.23 21.80
C GLU A 483 -13.00 1.58 21.14
N ILE A 484 -12.06 2.38 21.67
CA ILE A 484 -11.68 3.66 21.07
C ILE A 484 -11.09 3.42 19.67
N VAL A 485 -10.15 2.49 19.53
CA VAL A 485 -9.51 2.16 18.25
C VAL A 485 -10.53 1.62 17.23
N ALA A 486 -11.44 0.74 17.64
CA ALA A 486 -12.47 0.19 16.76
C ALA A 486 -13.42 1.26 16.21
N ASN A 487 -13.70 2.30 17.01
CA ASN A 487 -14.58 3.41 16.65
C ASN A 487 -13.81 4.64 16.11
N PHE A 488 -12.50 4.54 15.85
CA PHE A 488 -11.70 5.66 15.37
C PHE A 488 -12.12 6.02 13.93
N PRO A 489 -12.49 7.30 13.66
CA PRO A 489 -13.13 7.70 12.40
C PRO A 489 -12.15 7.93 11.25
N VAL A 490 -10.86 8.06 11.53
CA VAL A 490 -9.77 8.28 10.58
C VAL A 490 -8.66 7.25 10.80
N TYR A 491 -7.69 7.16 9.91
CA TYR A 491 -6.54 6.24 10.08
C TYR A 491 -5.72 6.59 11.32
N ARG A 492 -5.39 7.87 11.50
CA ARG A 492 -4.71 8.37 12.71
C ARG A 492 -4.93 9.87 12.90
N THR A 493 -4.59 10.34 14.09
CA THR A 493 -4.39 11.76 14.42
C THR A 493 -2.90 12.11 14.42
N TYR A 494 -2.60 13.41 14.50
CA TYR A 494 -1.21 13.93 14.44
C TYR A 494 -0.88 14.78 15.69
N VAL A 495 -1.37 14.32 16.83
CA VAL A 495 -1.10 14.93 18.14
C VAL A 495 0.39 14.87 18.42
N GLY A 496 0.98 15.97 18.86
CA GLY A 496 2.40 16.05 19.23
C GLY A 496 3.39 16.13 18.05
N ASP A 497 2.92 16.04 16.82
CA ASP A 497 3.77 16.04 15.62
C ASP A 497 4.25 17.44 15.25
N GLY A 498 5.22 17.95 16.00
CA GLY A 498 5.90 19.21 15.73
C GLY A 498 5.03 20.48 15.86
N GLN A 499 3.78 20.35 16.32
CA GLN A 499 2.89 21.46 16.62
C GLN A 499 2.81 21.69 18.14
N ARG A 500 2.70 22.95 18.55
CA ARG A 500 2.37 23.29 19.92
C ARG A 500 0.90 22.99 20.18
N GLY A 501 0.61 21.82 20.75
CA GLY A 501 -0.74 21.41 21.16
C GLY A 501 -1.41 20.43 20.19
N VAL A 502 -2.69 20.25 20.41
CA VAL A 502 -3.56 19.33 19.65
C VAL A 502 -4.45 20.14 18.71
N SER A 503 -4.53 19.77 17.43
CA SER A 503 -5.40 20.44 16.46
C SER A 503 -6.88 20.27 16.84
N GLU A 504 -7.72 21.17 16.33
CA GLU A 504 -9.18 21.07 16.58
C GLU A 504 -9.76 19.81 15.94
N SER A 505 -9.32 19.47 14.75
CA SER A 505 -9.73 18.25 14.06
C SER A 505 -9.32 16.97 14.82
N ASP A 506 -8.09 16.92 15.36
CA ASP A 506 -7.65 15.77 16.18
C ASP A 506 -8.49 15.63 17.45
N ARG A 507 -8.81 16.75 18.12
CA ARG A 507 -9.71 16.74 19.29
C ARG A 507 -11.08 16.20 18.92
N GLU A 508 -11.62 16.60 17.79
CA GLU A 508 -12.94 16.17 17.32
C GLU A 508 -12.93 14.67 17.00
N TYR A 509 -11.91 14.16 16.28
CA TYR A 509 -11.81 12.73 15.96
C TYR A 509 -11.70 11.87 17.21
N ILE A 510 -10.85 12.25 18.16
CA ILE A 510 -10.71 11.55 19.46
C ILE A 510 -12.02 11.60 20.24
N ALA A 511 -12.67 12.77 20.34
CA ALA A 511 -13.94 12.92 21.03
C ALA A 511 -15.05 12.06 20.42
N ARG A 512 -15.15 11.99 19.10
CA ARG A 512 -16.11 11.13 18.39
C ARG A 512 -15.87 9.64 18.67
N ALA A 513 -14.62 9.18 18.62
CA ALA A 513 -14.23 7.81 18.93
C ALA A 513 -14.61 7.44 20.36
N VAL A 514 -14.25 8.29 21.34
CA VAL A 514 -14.57 8.10 22.76
C VAL A 514 -16.09 8.10 23.00
N ALA A 515 -16.83 9.04 22.41
CA ALA A 515 -18.29 9.08 22.56
C ALA A 515 -18.97 7.83 21.99
N GLN A 516 -18.46 7.29 20.88
CA GLN A 516 -19.00 6.08 20.30
C GLN A 516 -18.65 4.84 21.14
N ALA A 517 -17.41 4.76 21.65
CA ALA A 517 -16.97 3.71 22.55
C ALA A 517 -17.82 3.65 23.82
N LYS A 518 -18.08 4.80 24.47
CA LYS A 518 -19.00 4.90 25.64
C LYS A 518 -20.40 4.36 25.32
N ARG A 519 -20.94 4.68 24.15
CA ARG A 519 -22.29 4.21 23.75
C ARG A 519 -22.35 2.69 23.56
N ARG A 520 -21.27 2.09 23.05
CA ARG A 520 -21.18 0.63 22.78
C ARG A 520 -20.95 -0.20 24.03
N THR A 521 -20.31 0.38 25.05
CA THR A 521 -19.93 -0.33 26.28
C THR A 521 -20.47 0.36 27.54
N PRO A 522 -21.79 0.38 27.75
CA PRO A 522 -22.40 1.08 28.88
C PRO A 522 -22.04 0.52 30.26
N LEU A 523 -21.44 -0.68 30.30
CA LEU A 523 -20.96 -1.31 31.54
C LEU A 523 -19.54 -0.87 31.94
N THR A 524 -18.80 -0.22 31.07
CA THR A 524 -17.47 0.32 31.37
C THR A 524 -17.62 1.72 31.96
N SER A 525 -16.90 2.00 33.05
CA SER A 525 -16.94 3.32 33.67
C SER A 525 -16.62 4.45 32.71
N PRO A 526 -17.46 5.50 32.60
CA PRO A 526 -17.14 6.65 31.74
C PRO A 526 -15.82 7.34 32.09
N SER A 527 -15.41 7.29 33.37
CA SER A 527 -14.16 7.91 33.85
C SER A 527 -12.91 7.35 33.17
N ILE A 528 -12.89 6.06 32.83
CA ILE A 528 -11.77 5.44 32.11
C ILE A 528 -11.64 6.09 30.73
N TYR A 529 -12.74 6.24 30.00
CA TYR A 529 -12.75 6.86 28.68
C TYR A 529 -12.37 8.34 28.72
N GLU A 530 -12.82 9.07 29.72
CA GLU A 530 -12.49 10.49 29.91
C GLU A 530 -11.00 10.67 30.19
N TRP A 531 -10.45 9.84 31.06
CA TRP A 531 -9.04 9.84 31.39
C TRP A 531 -8.15 9.48 30.17
N ILE A 532 -8.53 8.46 29.38
CA ILE A 532 -7.82 8.13 28.14
C ILE A 532 -7.91 9.30 27.15
N GLN A 533 -9.08 9.93 27.02
CA GLN A 533 -9.25 11.13 26.17
C GLN A 533 -8.33 12.27 26.58
N ASP A 534 -8.17 12.51 27.89
CA ASP A 534 -7.28 13.55 28.40
C ASP A 534 -5.81 13.25 28.02
N ILE A 535 -5.38 11.99 28.13
CA ILE A 535 -4.04 11.58 27.67
C ILE A 535 -3.89 11.80 26.17
N LEU A 536 -4.81 11.30 25.36
CA LEU A 536 -4.75 11.41 23.90
C LEU A 536 -4.85 12.86 23.40
N THR A 537 -5.46 13.75 24.17
CA THR A 537 -5.55 15.18 23.83
C THR A 537 -4.54 16.05 24.58
N LEU A 538 -3.55 15.44 25.22
CA LEU A 538 -2.48 16.09 25.98
C LEU A 538 -3.00 17.11 26.99
N ARG A 539 -4.10 16.78 27.66
CA ARG A 539 -4.62 17.57 28.79
C ARG A 539 -3.92 17.14 30.07
N PHE A 540 -3.10 18.02 30.59
CA PHE A 540 -2.35 17.80 31.81
C PHE A 540 -2.82 18.71 32.91
N PRO A 541 -2.82 18.26 34.18
CA PRO A 541 -2.89 19.18 35.32
C PRO A 541 -1.73 20.17 35.25
N SER A 542 -1.94 21.41 35.68
CA SER A 542 -0.89 22.45 35.64
C SER A 542 0.38 22.10 36.42
N TRP A 543 0.23 21.21 37.42
CA TRP A 543 1.30 20.73 38.29
C TRP A 543 2.01 19.45 37.77
N ALA A 544 1.57 18.85 36.65
CA ALA A 544 2.14 17.60 36.14
C ALA A 544 3.64 17.77 35.85
N PRO A 545 4.51 16.87 36.37
CA PRO A 545 5.94 16.88 36.08
C PRO A 545 6.24 16.70 34.59
N GLU A 546 7.40 17.18 34.16
CA GLU A 546 7.83 17.06 32.76
C GLU A 546 8.00 15.58 32.32
N ALA A 547 8.43 14.70 33.22
CA ALA A 547 8.55 13.28 32.97
C ALA A 547 7.19 12.66 32.61
N GLU A 548 6.14 12.96 33.39
CA GLU A 548 4.77 12.50 33.13
C GLU A 548 4.23 13.04 31.80
N ARG A 549 4.46 14.33 31.50
CA ARG A 549 4.02 14.93 30.24
C ARG A 549 4.67 14.23 29.04
N ARG A 550 5.95 13.87 29.17
CA ARG A 550 6.69 13.14 28.14
C ARG A 550 6.14 11.73 27.95
N GLU A 551 5.88 11.01 29.03
CA GLU A 551 5.34 9.66 28.99
C GLU A 551 3.94 9.61 28.33
N ARG A 552 3.05 10.53 28.72
CA ARG A 552 1.72 10.67 28.11
C ARG A 552 1.80 11.07 26.64
N LEU A 553 2.74 11.96 26.27
CA LEU A 553 2.98 12.30 24.88
C LEU A 553 3.47 11.07 24.10
N GLU A 554 4.44 10.32 24.63
CA GLU A 554 4.93 9.10 24.00
C GLU A 554 3.81 8.08 23.82
N PHE A 555 2.95 7.90 24.82
CA PHE A 555 1.76 7.05 24.71
C PHE A 555 0.83 7.49 23.58
N ALA A 556 0.50 8.79 23.49
CA ALA A 556 -0.36 9.32 22.43
C ALA A 556 0.26 9.13 21.04
N MET A 557 1.57 9.32 20.90
CA MET A 557 2.29 9.09 19.64
C MET A 557 2.26 7.60 19.24
N ARG A 558 2.49 6.69 20.19
CA ARG A 558 2.41 5.23 19.96
C ARG A 558 1.00 4.76 19.64
N PHE A 559 -0.01 5.29 20.33
CA PHE A 559 -1.41 5.03 20.02
C PHE A 559 -1.74 5.34 18.55
N GLN A 560 -1.28 6.48 18.05
CA GLN A 560 -1.48 6.90 16.65
C GLN A 560 -0.82 5.95 15.64
N GLN A 561 0.34 5.37 15.98
CA GLN A 561 1.00 4.38 15.12
C GLN A 561 0.26 3.04 15.05
N ILE A 562 -0.68 2.77 15.96
CA ILE A 562 -1.48 1.54 16.00
C ILE A 562 -2.86 1.72 15.36
N THR A 563 -3.49 2.90 15.48
CA THR A 563 -4.81 3.15 14.88
C THR A 563 -4.81 3.01 13.35
N SER A 564 -3.72 3.42 12.68
CA SER A 564 -3.59 3.33 11.23
C SER A 564 -3.57 1.88 10.72
N PRO A 565 -2.66 0.99 11.17
CA PRO A 565 -2.64 -0.40 10.72
C PRO A 565 -3.91 -1.19 11.09
N VAL A 566 -4.52 -0.94 12.27
CA VAL A 566 -5.81 -1.56 12.62
C VAL A 566 -6.91 -1.12 11.64
N THR A 567 -6.89 0.16 11.23
CA THR A 567 -7.84 0.66 10.23
C THR A 567 -7.57 0.03 8.87
N ALA A 568 -6.33 0.01 8.39
CA ALA A 568 -5.98 -0.61 7.11
C ALA A 568 -6.40 -2.10 7.08
N LYS A 569 -6.01 -2.89 8.07
CA LYS A 569 -6.32 -4.33 8.12
C LYS A 569 -7.80 -4.62 8.37
N GLY A 570 -8.43 -3.90 9.28
CA GLY A 570 -9.85 -4.11 9.62
C GLY A 570 -10.80 -3.55 8.56
N TYR A 571 -10.52 -2.38 8.02
CA TYR A 571 -11.37 -1.73 7.03
C TYR A 571 -11.06 -2.23 5.61
N GLU A 572 -9.83 -2.01 5.11
CA GLU A 572 -9.51 -2.24 3.69
C GLU A 572 -9.31 -3.72 3.36
N ASP A 573 -8.60 -4.45 4.24
CA ASP A 573 -8.25 -5.86 4.01
C ASP A 573 -9.26 -6.85 4.61
N THR A 574 -10.33 -6.38 5.29
CA THR A 574 -11.35 -7.28 5.82
C THR A 574 -12.75 -6.81 5.47
N ALA A 575 -13.18 -5.61 5.90
CA ALA A 575 -14.56 -5.16 5.73
C ALA A 575 -14.93 -4.97 4.26
N LEU A 576 -14.01 -4.47 3.42
CA LEU A 576 -14.22 -4.33 1.96
C LEU A 576 -14.37 -5.67 1.22
N TYR A 577 -13.99 -6.80 1.83
CA TYR A 577 -14.24 -8.14 1.28
C TYR A 577 -15.48 -8.81 1.86
N ARG A 578 -16.06 -8.28 2.95
CA ARG A 578 -17.29 -8.76 3.55
C ARG A 578 -18.54 -8.07 3.02
N PHE A 579 -18.46 -6.78 2.72
CA PHE A 579 -19.58 -5.96 2.29
C PHE A 579 -19.57 -5.80 0.77
N ASN A 580 -20.43 -6.51 0.04
CA ASN A 580 -20.38 -6.63 -1.42
C ASN A 580 -21.57 -6.00 -2.16
N ARG A 581 -22.21 -4.94 -1.62
CA ARG A 581 -23.37 -4.29 -2.22
C ARG A 581 -23.13 -3.82 -3.65
N LEU A 582 -22.04 -3.10 -3.90
CA LEU A 582 -21.52 -2.70 -5.21
C LEU A 582 -20.01 -2.57 -5.09
N VAL A 583 -19.29 -3.60 -5.56
CA VAL A 583 -17.85 -3.74 -5.23
C VAL A 583 -16.93 -2.77 -5.93
N SER A 584 -17.42 -1.98 -6.90
CA SER A 584 -16.70 -0.84 -7.45
C SER A 584 -16.53 0.32 -6.45
N LEU A 585 -17.31 0.33 -5.38
CA LEU A 585 -17.17 1.28 -4.25
C LEU A 585 -16.26 0.74 -3.14
N ASN A 586 -15.79 -0.51 -3.25
CA ASN A 586 -14.89 -1.13 -2.28
C ASN A 586 -13.44 -0.90 -2.73
N GLU A 587 -12.91 0.28 -2.44
CA GLU A 587 -11.57 0.69 -2.87
C GLU A 587 -10.81 1.35 -1.71
N VAL A 588 -9.49 1.43 -1.83
CA VAL A 588 -8.63 2.10 -0.85
C VAL A 588 -9.11 3.54 -0.60
N GLY A 589 -9.37 3.89 0.65
CA GLY A 589 -9.88 5.20 1.05
C GLY A 589 -11.34 5.49 0.69
N ALA A 590 -12.07 4.54 0.10
CA ALA A 590 -13.50 4.69 -0.18
C ALA A 590 -14.36 4.41 1.04
N ASP A 591 -15.59 4.91 1.04
CA ASP A 591 -16.64 4.54 1.99
C ASP A 591 -17.84 3.93 1.25
N PRO A 592 -17.94 2.58 1.23
CA PRO A 592 -19.05 1.91 0.59
C PRO A 592 -20.45 2.25 1.14
N SER A 593 -20.56 2.85 2.32
CA SER A 593 -21.85 3.35 2.82
C SER A 593 -22.38 4.52 1.99
N ARG A 594 -21.48 5.31 1.40
CA ARG A 594 -21.78 6.41 0.48
C ARG A 594 -21.98 5.86 -0.93
N PHE A 595 -23.22 5.89 -1.42
CA PHE A 595 -23.56 5.36 -2.73
C PHE A 595 -23.42 6.41 -3.83
N GLY A 596 -22.21 6.54 -4.38
CA GLY A 596 -21.83 7.50 -5.42
C GLY A 596 -21.58 8.93 -4.91
N THR A 597 -21.07 9.78 -5.80
CA THR A 597 -20.69 11.17 -5.54
C THR A 597 -21.61 12.14 -6.30
N PRO A 598 -22.23 13.14 -5.64
CA PRO A 598 -22.91 14.23 -6.34
C PRO A 598 -21.94 15.01 -7.22
N VAL A 599 -22.39 15.45 -8.39
CA VAL A 599 -21.60 16.34 -9.30
C VAL A 599 -21.15 17.60 -8.56
N ALA A 600 -22.04 18.22 -7.78
CA ALA A 600 -21.72 19.42 -6.99
C ALA A 600 -20.63 19.18 -5.94
N GLU A 601 -20.62 18.00 -5.29
CA GLU A 601 -19.57 17.63 -4.34
C GLU A 601 -18.22 17.44 -5.04
N PHE A 602 -18.20 16.79 -6.19
CA PHE A 602 -16.99 16.68 -7.01
C PHE A 602 -16.43 18.06 -7.37
N HIS A 603 -17.28 18.97 -7.83
CA HIS A 603 -16.86 20.33 -8.14
C HIS A 603 -16.30 21.07 -6.92
N THR A 604 -16.95 20.97 -5.78
CA THR A 604 -16.47 21.58 -4.53
C THR A 604 -15.09 21.05 -4.14
N ALA A 605 -14.90 19.73 -4.23
CA ALA A 605 -13.62 19.10 -3.93
C ALA A 605 -12.51 19.55 -4.92
N MET A 606 -12.82 19.71 -6.20
CA MET A 606 -11.84 20.17 -7.19
C MET A 606 -11.46 21.65 -7.01
N VAL A 607 -12.39 22.50 -6.62
CA VAL A 607 -12.11 23.90 -6.23
C VAL A 607 -11.19 23.95 -5.02
N GLU A 608 -11.49 23.16 -3.98
CA GLU A 608 -10.65 23.11 -2.78
C GLU A 608 -9.26 22.52 -3.09
N ARG A 609 -9.19 21.45 -3.89
CA ARG A 609 -7.92 20.85 -4.34
C ARG A 609 -7.05 21.87 -5.10
N GLN A 610 -7.65 22.65 -6.02
CA GLN A 610 -6.94 23.71 -6.74
C GLN A 610 -6.35 24.75 -5.77
N ARG A 611 -7.04 25.03 -4.68
CA ARG A 611 -6.62 26.05 -3.70
C ARG A 611 -5.54 25.53 -2.75
N THR A 612 -5.61 24.26 -2.34
CA THR A 612 -4.79 23.71 -1.25
C THR A 612 -3.60 22.88 -1.73
N TYR A 613 -3.85 21.93 -2.64
CA TYR A 613 -2.86 20.97 -3.13
C TYR A 613 -3.01 20.74 -4.64
N PRO A 614 -2.77 21.79 -5.47
CA PRO A 614 -2.98 21.74 -6.91
C PRO A 614 -2.04 20.78 -7.66
N HIS A 615 -1.03 20.23 -6.98
CA HIS A 615 0.00 19.39 -7.57
C HIS A 615 0.04 17.98 -6.98
N GLY A 616 -0.96 17.57 -6.17
CA GLY A 616 -1.14 16.18 -5.77
C GLY A 616 -1.43 15.28 -6.97
N LEU A 617 -1.11 13.98 -6.87
CA LEU A 617 -1.41 13.04 -7.96
C LEU A 617 -2.91 12.80 -8.10
N SER A 618 -3.35 12.61 -9.34
CA SER A 618 -4.73 12.24 -9.70
C SER A 618 -4.69 10.83 -10.31
N ALA A 619 -4.86 9.82 -9.47
CA ALA A 619 -4.86 8.42 -9.89
C ALA A 619 -6.27 7.91 -10.19
N THR A 620 -6.37 6.87 -11.03
CA THR A 620 -7.57 6.06 -11.27
C THR A 620 -7.27 4.57 -11.16
N SER A 621 -6.03 4.15 -11.37
CA SER A 621 -5.48 2.83 -11.01
C SER A 621 -4.13 3.02 -10.36
N THR A 622 -3.78 2.16 -9.40
CA THR A 622 -2.46 2.09 -8.77
C THR A 622 -2.08 0.62 -8.56
N HIS A 623 -0.88 0.38 -8.03
CA HIS A 623 -0.42 -0.96 -7.66
C HIS A 623 -1.16 -1.56 -6.45
N ASP A 624 -1.93 -0.75 -5.69
CA ASP A 624 -2.67 -1.16 -4.48
C ASP A 624 -4.19 -1.08 -4.65
N THR A 625 -4.71 -0.59 -5.79
CA THR A 625 -6.14 -0.58 -6.01
C THR A 625 -6.72 -2.00 -6.00
N LYS A 626 -7.88 -2.14 -5.33
CA LYS A 626 -8.60 -3.42 -5.26
C LYS A 626 -9.08 -3.88 -6.64
N ARG A 627 -9.28 -2.94 -7.56
CA ARG A 627 -9.71 -3.18 -8.95
C ARG A 627 -9.15 -2.11 -9.87
N GLY A 628 -8.81 -2.48 -11.09
CA GLY A 628 -8.43 -1.56 -12.17
C GLY A 628 -9.55 -0.58 -12.52
N GLU A 629 -9.20 0.54 -13.12
CA GLU A 629 -10.14 1.63 -13.43
C GLU A 629 -11.28 1.18 -14.35
N ASP A 630 -11.01 0.28 -15.31
CA ASP A 630 -12.01 -0.20 -16.25
C ASP A 630 -12.91 -1.28 -15.65
N VAL A 631 -12.42 -2.06 -14.72
CA VAL A 631 -13.22 -2.99 -13.92
C VAL A 631 -14.27 -2.23 -13.12
N ARG A 632 -13.88 -1.15 -12.45
CA ARG A 632 -14.82 -0.31 -11.70
C ARG A 632 -15.80 0.39 -12.62
N ALA A 633 -15.35 0.93 -13.76
CA ALA A 633 -16.19 1.58 -14.74
C ALA A 633 -17.33 0.67 -15.26
N ARG A 634 -17.06 -0.63 -15.43
CA ARG A 634 -18.07 -1.64 -15.79
C ARG A 634 -19.01 -1.94 -14.63
N ILE A 635 -18.51 -2.18 -13.43
CA ILE A 635 -19.34 -2.53 -12.27
C ILE A 635 -20.26 -1.38 -11.87
N ASN A 636 -19.84 -0.13 -12.02
CA ASN A 636 -20.65 1.05 -11.73
C ASN A 636 -22.00 1.03 -12.47
N LEU A 637 -22.04 0.50 -13.70
CA LEU A 637 -23.26 0.39 -14.52
C LEU A 637 -24.37 -0.42 -13.87
N LEU A 638 -24.02 -1.37 -12.99
CA LEU A 638 -25.01 -2.14 -12.25
C LEU A 638 -25.92 -1.25 -11.40
N SER A 639 -25.42 -0.10 -10.98
CA SER A 639 -26.20 0.91 -10.27
C SER A 639 -27.26 1.59 -11.14
N GLU A 640 -27.05 1.65 -12.45
CA GLU A 640 -27.97 2.29 -13.40
C GLU A 640 -29.14 1.38 -13.80
N ILE A 641 -28.94 0.04 -13.65
CA ILE A 641 -29.88 -1.00 -14.10
C ILE A 641 -30.20 -2.03 -13.00
N PRO A 642 -30.55 -1.62 -11.77
CA PRO A 642 -30.64 -2.52 -10.61
C PRO A 642 -31.71 -3.61 -10.79
N ASP A 643 -32.82 -3.35 -11.48
CA ASP A 643 -33.86 -4.33 -11.74
C ASP A 643 -33.43 -5.40 -12.74
N GLU A 644 -32.69 -5.04 -13.77
CA GLU A 644 -32.12 -6.02 -14.70
C GLU A 644 -31.06 -6.83 -13.99
N TRP A 645 -30.17 -6.18 -13.26
CA TRP A 645 -29.12 -6.83 -12.46
C TRP A 645 -29.74 -7.87 -11.48
N ARG A 646 -30.80 -7.50 -10.78
CA ARG A 646 -31.51 -8.40 -9.88
C ARG A 646 -32.02 -9.63 -10.60
N ARG A 647 -32.61 -9.46 -11.79
CA ARG A 647 -33.14 -10.60 -12.61
C ARG A 647 -31.98 -11.51 -13.02
N ARG A 648 -30.85 -10.96 -13.49
CA ARG A 648 -29.68 -11.74 -13.90
C ARG A 648 -29.09 -12.53 -12.74
N VAL A 649 -28.82 -11.90 -11.60
CA VAL A 649 -28.30 -12.60 -10.42
C VAL A 649 -29.22 -13.72 -9.97
N THR A 650 -30.54 -13.49 -9.95
CA THR A 650 -31.51 -14.53 -9.57
C THR A 650 -31.48 -15.71 -10.55
N LEU A 651 -31.42 -15.42 -11.85
CA LEU A 651 -31.30 -16.45 -12.88
C LEU A 651 -30.02 -17.25 -12.74
N TRP A 652 -28.87 -16.56 -12.60
CA TRP A 652 -27.54 -17.19 -12.49
C TRP A 652 -27.43 -18.04 -11.24
N GLN A 653 -27.97 -17.60 -10.11
CA GLN A 653 -28.05 -18.44 -8.90
C GLN A 653 -28.84 -19.72 -9.11
N LYS A 654 -29.92 -19.64 -9.88
CA LYS A 654 -30.72 -20.81 -10.21
C LYS A 654 -29.99 -21.80 -11.13
N LEU A 655 -29.36 -21.27 -12.19
CA LEU A 655 -28.59 -22.05 -13.17
C LEU A 655 -27.38 -22.74 -12.53
N ASN A 656 -26.69 -22.04 -11.65
CA ASN A 656 -25.43 -22.48 -11.04
C ASN A 656 -25.63 -23.25 -9.71
N ARG A 657 -26.87 -23.39 -9.21
CA ARG A 657 -27.15 -24.13 -7.97
C ARG A 657 -26.60 -25.57 -7.98
N LYS A 658 -26.62 -26.25 -9.10
CA LYS A 658 -26.09 -27.60 -9.28
C LYS A 658 -24.60 -27.75 -9.07
N HIS A 659 -23.85 -26.64 -9.11
CA HIS A 659 -22.39 -26.61 -8.93
C HIS A 659 -21.99 -26.27 -7.50
N ARG A 660 -22.94 -25.90 -6.63
CA ARG A 660 -22.63 -25.67 -5.20
C ARG A 660 -22.41 -27.01 -4.49
N THR A 661 -21.58 -26.99 -3.49
CA THR A 661 -21.30 -28.12 -2.59
C THR A 661 -21.64 -27.77 -1.16
N THR A 662 -21.71 -28.76 -0.28
CA THR A 662 -21.92 -28.53 1.16
C THR A 662 -20.61 -28.70 1.89
N VAL A 663 -20.19 -27.64 2.62
CA VAL A 663 -19.02 -27.64 3.50
C VAL A 663 -19.50 -27.20 4.88
N ASP A 664 -19.16 -27.95 5.91
CA ASP A 664 -19.51 -27.68 7.32
C ASP A 664 -21.03 -27.34 7.50
N ALA A 665 -21.88 -28.18 6.88
CA ALA A 665 -23.33 -28.06 6.83
C ALA A 665 -23.89 -26.80 6.13
N GLN A 666 -23.06 -26.04 5.43
CA GLN A 666 -23.46 -24.83 4.68
C GLN A 666 -23.25 -24.99 3.19
N SER A 667 -24.18 -24.41 2.39
CA SER A 667 -24.04 -24.36 0.93
C SER A 667 -22.91 -23.44 0.52
N THR A 668 -21.93 -23.94 -0.23
CA THR A 668 -20.74 -23.22 -0.67
C THR A 668 -20.68 -23.15 -2.20
N PRO A 669 -20.49 -21.94 -2.81
CA PRO A 669 -20.40 -20.64 -2.15
C PRO A 669 -21.71 -20.20 -1.47
N GLY A 670 -21.56 -19.45 -0.37
CA GLY A 670 -22.69 -18.71 0.22
C GLY A 670 -23.13 -17.56 -0.70
N ALA A 671 -24.32 -17.01 -0.45
CA ALA A 671 -24.93 -16.00 -1.33
C ALA A 671 -24.05 -14.74 -1.51
N ASN A 672 -23.38 -14.29 -0.46
CA ASN A 672 -22.52 -13.11 -0.53
C ASN A 672 -21.26 -13.35 -1.38
N THR A 673 -20.61 -14.49 -1.22
CA THR A 673 -19.44 -14.87 -2.02
C THR A 673 -19.82 -15.08 -3.49
N GLU A 674 -20.93 -15.73 -3.76
CA GLU A 674 -21.42 -15.93 -5.14
C GLU A 674 -21.76 -14.59 -5.81
N TYR A 675 -22.31 -13.63 -5.06
CA TYR A 675 -22.58 -12.28 -5.57
C TYR A 675 -21.30 -11.50 -5.89
N LEU A 676 -20.26 -11.66 -5.08
CA LEU A 676 -18.92 -11.15 -5.37
C LEU A 676 -18.36 -11.74 -6.66
N ILE A 677 -18.50 -13.07 -6.86
CA ILE A 677 -18.04 -13.75 -8.07
C ILE A 677 -18.71 -13.16 -9.31
N TYR A 678 -20.04 -12.97 -9.30
CA TYR A 678 -20.75 -12.40 -10.45
C TYR A 678 -20.35 -10.96 -10.76
N GLN A 679 -20.18 -10.10 -9.76
CA GLN A 679 -19.69 -8.73 -9.97
C GLN A 679 -18.26 -8.73 -10.52
N THR A 680 -17.42 -9.64 -10.03
CA THR A 680 -16.03 -9.78 -10.50
C THR A 680 -16.00 -10.21 -11.97
N LEU A 681 -16.81 -11.18 -12.36
CA LEU A 681 -16.93 -11.59 -13.77
C LEU A 681 -17.41 -10.45 -14.65
N VAL A 682 -18.44 -9.71 -14.23
CA VAL A 682 -18.96 -8.55 -14.98
C VAL A 682 -17.86 -7.48 -15.20
N GLY A 683 -17.06 -7.20 -14.18
CA GLY A 683 -16.02 -6.18 -14.26
C GLY A 683 -14.79 -6.61 -15.05
N ALA A 684 -14.28 -7.81 -14.79
CA ALA A 684 -12.95 -8.25 -15.25
C ALA A 684 -12.97 -9.15 -16.50
N TRP A 685 -14.14 -9.46 -17.08
CA TRP A 685 -14.21 -10.29 -18.26
C TRP A 685 -13.59 -9.59 -19.52
N PRO A 686 -12.82 -10.34 -20.36
CA PRO A 686 -12.47 -11.74 -20.22
C PRO A 686 -11.40 -11.99 -19.16
N ILE A 687 -11.68 -12.94 -18.26
CA ILE A 687 -10.75 -13.34 -17.21
C ILE A 687 -10.53 -14.85 -17.27
N GLY A 688 -9.27 -15.30 -17.27
CA GLY A 688 -8.92 -16.72 -17.21
C GLY A 688 -9.25 -17.32 -15.83
N VAL A 689 -9.51 -18.63 -15.82
CA VAL A 689 -9.86 -19.39 -14.61
C VAL A 689 -8.80 -19.24 -13.51
N ASP A 690 -7.53 -19.33 -13.87
CA ASP A 690 -6.42 -19.23 -12.90
C ASP A 690 -6.35 -17.86 -12.20
N ARG A 691 -6.54 -16.78 -12.97
CA ARG A 691 -6.59 -15.43 -12.40
C ARG A 691 -7.77 -15.26 -11.45
N LEU A 692 -8.96 -15.73 -11.87
CA LEU A 692 -10.16 -15.64 -11.04
C LEU A 692 -10.02 -16.48 -9.77
N ARG A 693 -9.46 -17.69 -9.88
CA ARG A 693 -9.15 -18.56 -8.75
C ARG A 693 -8.22 -17.87 -7.75
N ALA A 694 -7.08 -17.33 -8.22
CA ALA A 694 -6.11 -16.65 -7.37
C ALA A 694 -6.74 -15.45 -6.63
N TYR A 695 -7.52 -14.63 -7.34
CA TYR A 695 -8.24 -13.51 -6.75
C TYR A 695 -9.25 -13.96 -5.69
N LEU A 696 -10.05 -14.98 -5.97
CA LEU A 696 -11.10 -15.43 -5.06
C LEU A 696 -10.51 -16.05 -3.79
N LEU A 697 -9.44 -16.84 -3.89
CA LEU A 697 -8.72 -17.35 -2.73
C LEU A 697 -8.24 -16.19 -1.84
N LYS A 698 -7.63 -15.16 -2.42
CA LYS A 698 -7.27 -13.96 -1.66
C LYS A 698 -8.50 -13.31 -1.03
N ALA A 699 -9.57 -13.07 -1.79
CA ALA A 699 -10.76 -12.38 -1.30
C ALA A 699 -11.44 -13.11 -0.12
N ILE A 700 -11.56 -14.45 -0.17
CA ILE A 700 -12.18 -15.22 0.92
C ILE A 700 -11.29 -15.31 2.15
N HIS A 701 -9.96 -15.37 1.97
CA HIS A 701 -9.00 -15.38 3.08
C HIS A 701 -8.96 -14.01 3.78
N GLU A 702 -9.00 -12.91 3.03
CA GLU A 702 -9.11 -11.56 3.59
C GLU A 702 -10.45 -11.30 4.27
N ALA A 703 -11.54 -11.85 3.77
CA ALA A 703 -12.84 -11.74 4.44
C ALA A 703 -12.87 -12.40 5.82
N LYS A 704 -11.99 -13.39 6.10
CA LYS A 704 -11.86 -14.08 7.40
C LYS A 704 -13.19 -14.59 7.96
N SER A 705 -14.11 -15.05 7.07
CA SER A 705 -15.45 -15.51 7.47
C SER A 705 -15.54 -17.04 7.60
N HIS A 706 -14.97 -17.79 6.65
CA HIS A 706 -14.98 -19.25 6.59
C HIS A 706 -13.58 -19.85 6.49
N THR A 707 -12.62 -19.07 6.06
CA THR A 707 -11.21 -19.39 5.90
C THR A 707 -10.39 -18.14 6.18
N SER A 708 -9.10 -18.26 6.44
CA SER A 708 -8.18 -17.12 6.60
C SER A 708 -6.73 -17.54 6.35
N TRP A 709 -5.82 -16.59 6.17
CA TRP A 709 -4.38 -16.87 6.06
C TRP A 709 -3.80 -17.55 7.31
N ILE A 710 -4.32 -17.22 8.49
CA ILE A 710 -3.86 -17.80 9.78
C ILE A 710 -4.41 -19.22 10.00
N ASN A 711 -5.64 -19.47 9.56
CA ASN A 711 -6.32 -20.76 9.70
C ASN A 711 -7.07 -21.13 8.43
N PRO A 712 -6.35 -21.66 7.39
CA PRO A 712 -6.95 -22.02 6.12
C PRO A 712 -7.93 -23.19 6.28
N ASN A 713 -9.10 -23.07 5.63
CA ASN A 713 -10.07 -24.16 5.46
C ASN A 713 -9.99 -24.69 4.03
N SER A 714 -9.12 -25.66 3.77
CA SER A 714 -8.86 -26.21 2.44
C SER A 714 -10.14 -26.77 1.77
N ARG A 715 -11.06 -27.34 2.54
CA ARG A 715 -12.35 -27.87 2.01
C ARG A 715 -13.22 -26.74 1.47
N TYR A 716 -13.26 -25.61 2.15
CA TYR A 716 -13.99 -24.42 1.70
C TYR A 716 -13.30 -23.82 0.46
N ASP A 717 -11.99 -23.63 0.50
CA ASP A 717 -11.20 -23.08 -0.58
C ASP A 717 -11.36 -23.89 -1.87
N GLU A 718 -11.24 -25.22 -1.78
CA GLU A 718 -11.47 -26.12 -2.93
C GLU A 718 -12.91 -26.09 -3.44
N ALA A 719 -13.90 -25.92 -2.56
CA ALA A 719 -15.30 -25.82 -2.98
C ALA A 719 -15.56 -24.57 -3.82
N ILE A 720 -14.96 -23.43 -3.43
CA ILE A 720 -15.01 -22.17 -4.21
C ILE A 720 -14.34 -22.34 -5.56
N VAL A 721 -13.16 -22.95 -5.61
CA VAL A 721 -12.41 -23.20 -6.85
C VAL A 721 -13.22 -24.09 -7.80
N ARG A 722 -13.75 -25.23 -7.33
CA ARG A 722 -14.60 -26.13 -8.13
C ARG A 722 -15.86 -25.44 -8.66
N PHE A 723 -16.48 -24.58 -7.87
CA PHE A 723 -17.65 -23.82 -8.32
C PHE A 723 -17.28 -22.89 -9.49
N VAL A 724 -16.19 -22.17 -9.41
CA VAL A 724 -15.74 -21.24 -10.44
C VAL A 724 -15.35 -21.98 -11.73
N GLU A 725 -14.60 -23.05 -11.61
CA GLU A 725 -14.24 -23.92 -12.75
C GLU A 725 -15.49 -24.46 -13.44
N ALA A 726 -16.49 -24.89 -12.68
CA ALA A 726 -17.71 -25.45 -13.23
C ALA A 726 -18.59 -24.39 -13.92
N ILE A 727 -18.69 -23.16 -13.42
CA ILE A 727 -19.51 -22.12 -14.07
C ILE A 727 -18.85 -21.54 -15.33
N LEU A 728 -17.53 -21.62 -15.43
CA LEU A 728 -16.77 -21.15 -16.60
C LEU A 728 -16.54 -22.26 -17.65
N ASP A 729 -16.84 -23.49 -17.33
CA ASP A 729 -16.79 -24.61 -18.28
C ASP A 729 -18.03 -24.60 -19.18
N ALA A 730 -17.85 -24.26 -20.46
CA ALA A 730 -18.93 -24.20 -21.45
C ALA A 730 -19.69 -25.53 -21.59
N SER A 731 -19.03 -26.68 -21.37
CA SER A 731 -19.67 -28.00 -21.42
C SER A 731 -20.67 -28.25 -20.27
N ARG A 732 -20.48 -27.56 -19.13
CA ARG A 732 -21.26 -27.72 -17.90
C ARG A 732 -22.28 -26.60 -17.67
N SER A 733 -22.00 -25.41 -18.16
CA SER A 733 -22.73 -24.17 -17.82
C SER A 733 -23.11 -23.33 -19.02
N THR A 734 -23.32 -23.93 -20.23
CA THR A 734 -23.73 -23.20 -21.44
C THR A 734 -24.85 -22.18 -21.20
N PRO A 735 -25.99 -22.50 -20.56
CA PRO A 735 -27.06 -21.52 -20.37
C PRO A 735 -26.70 -20.33 -19.49
N PHE A 736 -25.77 -20.51 -18.54
CA PHE A 736 -25.25 -19.41 -17.75
C PHE A 736 -24.33 -18.54 -18.59
N LEU A 737 -23.37 -19.13 -19.31
CA LEU A 737 -22.40 -18.39 -20.11
C LEU A 737 -23.07 -17.63 -21.26
N ASP A 738 -24.04 -18.19 -21.94
CA ASP A 738 -24.79 -17.52 -23.02
C ASP A 738 -25.49 -16.25 -22.53
N ASP A 739 -26.22 -16.40 -21.39
CA ASP A 739 -26.91 -15.27 -20.78
C ASP A 739 -25.91 -14.23 -20.22
N PHE A 740 -24.82 -14.69 -19.57
CA PHE A 740 -23.76 -13.82 -19.06
C PHE A 740 -23.09 -13.04 -20.18
N LEU A 741 -22.66 -13.68 -21.25
CA LEU A 741 -21.95 -13.03 -22.36
C LEU A 741 -22.82 -11.98 -23.05
N THR A 742 -24.13 -12.28 -23.24
CA THR A 742 -25.09 -11.32 -23.79
C THR A 742 -25.21 -10.07 -22.90
N PHE A 743 -25.34 -10.26 -21.58
CA PHE A 743 -25.41 -9.16 -20.63
C PHE A 743 -24.08 -8.39 -20.56
N HIS A 744 -22.97 -9.13 -20.51
CA HIS A 744 -21.63 -8.54 -20.43
C HIS A 744 -21.29 -7.67 -21.63
N ALA A 745 -21.67 -8.04 -22.85
CA ALA A 745 -21.39 -7.23 -24.04
C ALA A 745 -21.92 -5.78 -23.90
N ARG A 746 -23.15 -5.65 -23.36
CA ARG A 746 -23.74 -4.35 -23.07
C ARG A 746 -22.97 -3.59 -21.97
N ILE A 747 -22.58 -4.31 -20.89
CA ILE A 747 -21.80 -3.70 -19.81
C ILE A 747 -20.43 -3.24 -20.31
N ALA A 748 -19.75 -4.04 -21.14
CA ALA A 748 -18.45 -3.68 -21.70
C ALA A 748 -18.53 -2.44 -22.59
N HIS A 749 -19.63 -2.31 -23.39
CA HIS A 749 -19.87 -1.15 -24.23
C HIS A 749 -19.92 0.16 -23.40
N PHE A 750 -20.82 0.25 -22.41
CA PHE A 750 -20.97 1.43 -21.59
C PHE A 750 -19.78 1.64 -20.63
N GLY A 751 -19.17 0.55 -20.16
CA GLY A 751 -17.95 0.61 -19.34
C GLY A 751 -16.80 1.30 -20.05
N ALA A 752 -16.61 1.03 -21.34
CA ALA A 752 -15.62 1.72 -22.15
C ALA A 752 -15.90 3.22 -22.26
N LEU A 753 -17.16 3.64 -22.40
CA LEU A 753 -17.55 5.06 -22.44
C LEU A 753 -17.30 5.77 -21.10
N ASN A 754 -17.64 5.13 -19.98
CA ASN A 754 -17.32 5.62 -18.64
C ASN A 754 -15.80 5.74 -18.45
N SER A 755 -15.03 4.78 -18.98
CA SER A 755 -13.57 4.83 -18.92
C SER A 755 -12.98 6.01 -19.68
N LEU A 756 -13.45 6.30 -20.89
CA LEU A 756 -13.03 7.48 -21.64
C LEU A 756 -13.37 8.77 -20.87
N ALA A 757 -14.56 8.84 -20.28
CA ALA A 757 -14.98 9.97 -19.47
C ALA A 757 -14.09 10.20 -18.25
N GLN A 758 -13.83 9.16 -17.42
CA GLN A 758 -12.95 9.28 -16.26
C GLN A 758 -11.50 9.63 -16.65
N THR A 759 -11.01 9.10 -17.77
CA THR A 759 -9.65 9.37 -18.27
C THR A 759 -9.49 10.85 -18.64
N LEU A 760 -10.46 11.42 -19.36
CA LEU A 760 -10.40 12.84 -19.71
C LEU A 760 -10.47 13.75 -18.48
N VAL A 761 -11.34 13.43 -17.52
CA VAL A 761 -11.41 14.18 -16.25
C VAL A 761 -10.09 14.09 -15.49
N LYS A 762 -9.47 12.90 -15.40
CA LYS A 762 -8.14 12.73 -14.78
C LYS A 762 -7.08 13.64 -15.40
N VAL A 763 -7.04 13.73 -16.72
CA VAL A 763 -6.04 14.55 -17.45
C VAL A 763 -6.27 16.04 -17.28
N THR A 764 -7.51 16.50 -17.10
CA THR A 764 -7.86 17.94 -17.19
C THR A 764 -8.18 18.58 -15.85
N ALA A 765 -8.58 17.81 -14.82
CA ALA A 765 -8.86 18.30 -13.48
C ALA A 765 -7.58 18.85 -12.77
N PRO A 766 -7.73 19.61 -11.66
CA PRO A 766 -6.60 20.00 -10.83
C PRO A 766 -5.85 18.78 -10.27
N GLY A 767 -4.53 18.82 -10.37
CA GLY A 767 -3.64 17.74 -9.98
C GLY A 767 -2.68 17.32 -11.10
N VAL A 768 -1.85 16.36 -10.81
CA VAL A 768 -0.95 15.70 -11.75
C VAL A 768 -1.55 14.33 -12.12
N PRO A 769 -2.02 14.12 -13.36
CA PRO A 769 -2.56 12.83 -13.78
C PRO A 769 -1.48 11.75 -13.66
N ASP A 770 -1.80 10.69 -12.94
CA ASP A 770 -0.96 9.52 -12.79
C ASP A 770 -1.54 8.32 -13.55
N PHE A 771 -0.69 7.64 -14.31
CA PHE A 771 -1.04 6.45 -15.06
C PHE A 771 -0.28 5.27 -14.49
N TYR A 772 -0.99 4.23 -14.11
CA TYR A 772 -0.41 2.96 -13.75
C TYR A 772 -0.07 2.15 -15.01
N GLN A 773 1.04 1.44 -15.02
CA GLN A 773 1.50 0.66 -16.18
C GLN A 773 0.38 -0.20 -16.78
N GLY A 774 0.18 -0.08 -18.08
CA GLY A 774 -0.83 -0.83 -18.83
C GLY A 774 -2.21 -0.21 -18.88
N SER A 775 -2.50 0.81 -18.05
CA SER A 775 -3.84 1.44 -17.97
C SER A 775 -4.18 2.35 -19.16
N GLU A 776 -3.27 2.58 -20.05
CA GLU A 776 -3.52 3.32 -21.30
C GLU A 776 -4.33 2.54 -22.35
N LEU A 777 -4.44 1.22 -22.18
CA LEU A 777 -5.48 0.38 -22.81
C LEU A 777 -6.50 -0.02 -21.74
N TRP A 778 -7.37 -1.00 -22.01
CA TRP A 778 -8.32 -1.46 -21.00
C TRP A 778 -7.63 -2.17 -19.83
N ASP A 779 -7.71 -1.58 -18.65
CA ASP A 779 -7.16 -2.11 -17.39
C ASP A 779 -8.22 -2.99 -16.70
N LEU A 780 -8.18 -4.28 -16.97
CA LEU A 780 -9.05 -5.29 -16.35
C LEU A 780 -8.36 -6.05 -15.23
N ASN A 781 -7.45 -5.39 -14.52
CA ASN A 781 -6.74 -5.96 -13.38
C ASN A 781 -7.61 -5.96 -12.12
N LEU A 782 -7.35 -6.96 -11.28
CA LEU A 782 -7.85 -7.07 -9.90
C LEU A 782 -6.72 -6.68 -8.93
N VAL A 783 -6.93 -6.88 -7.62
CA VAL A 783 -5.94 -6.56 -6.59
C VAL A 783 -4.64 -7.36 -6.79
N ASP A 784 -3.55 -6.86 -6.22
CA ASP A 784 -2.26 -7.56 -6.21
C ASP A 784 -2.39 -9.06 -5.83
N PRO A 785 -1.59 -9.95 -6.43
CA PRO A 785 -0.54 -9.70 -7.42
C PRO A 785 -1.04 -9.55 -8.88
N ASP A 786 -2.34 -9.62 -9.15
CA ASP A 786 -2.90 -9.60 -10.51
C ASP A 786 -2.58 -8.30 -11.27
N ASN A 787 -2.58 -7.15 -10.59
CA ASN A 787 -2.23 -5.85 -11.17
C ASN A 787 -0.71 -5.65 -11.42
N ARG A 788 0.13 -6.62 -11.04
CA ARG A 788 1.60 -6.58 -11.26
C ARG A 788 2.05 -7.52 -12.39
N ARG A 789 1.11 -8.03 -13.17
CA ARG A 789 1.42 -8.88 -14.34
C ARG A 789 2.23 -8.10 -15.38
N PRO A 790 3.09 -8.79 -16.16
CA PRO A 790 3.82 -8.16 -17.24
C PRO A 790 2.91 -7.44 -18.23
N VAL A 791 3.35 -6.28 -18.70
CA VAL A 791 2.67 -5.46 -19.71
C VAL A 791 3.26 -5.73 -21.10
N ASP A 792 2.41 -5.91 -22.10
CA ASP A 792 2.85 -6.03 -23.50
C ASP A 792 3.22 -4.64 -24.05
N TRP A 793 4.49 -4.28 -23.88
CA TRP A 793 5.04 -3.02 -24.32
C TRP A 793 5.18 -2.91 -25.85
N GLN A 794 5.39 -4.03 -26.54
CA GLN A 794 5.54 -4.04 -27.99
C GLN A 794 4.22 -3.66 -28.66
N LEU A 795 3.12 -4.27 -28.23
CA LEU A 795 1.77 -3.92 -28.70
C LEU A 795 1.48 -2.43 -28.53
N ARG A 796 1.78 -1.88 -27.36
CA ARG A 796 1.51 -0.48 -27.05
C ARG A 796 2.32 0.49 -27.89
N ARG A 797 3.60 0.19 -28.12
CA ARG A 797 4.46 0.97 -29.00
C ARG A 797 3.95 0.98 -30.43
N SER A 798 3.57 -0.19 -30.97
CA SER A 798 3.00 -0.32 -32.31
C SER A 798 1.72 0.50 -32.45
N MET A 799 0.77 0.34 -31.50
CA MET A 799 -0.48 1.08 -31.50
C MET A 799 -0.25 2.60 -31.41
N LEU A 800 0.67 3.07 -30.56
CA LEU A 800 0.96 4.49 -30.42
C LEU A 800 1.56 5.07 -31.71
N GLN A 801 2.42 4.33 -32.39
CA GLN A 801 3.01 4.74 -33.67
C GLN A 801 1.97 4.79 -34.79
N GLU A 802 1.08 3.80 -34.87
CA GLU A 802 -0.07 3.82 -35.80
C GLU A 802 -0.95 5.05 -35.58
N LEU A 803 -1.31 5.34 -34.33
CA LEU A 803 -2.09 6.52 -33.96
C LEU A 803 -1.37 7.82 -34.34
N ALA A 804 -0.06 7.91 -34.11
CA ALA A 804 0.73 9.08 -34.49
C ALA A 804 0.65 9.35 -35.99
N THR A 805 0.86 8.32 -36.82
CA THR A 805 0.81 8.42 -38.28
C THR A 805 -0.59 8.80 -38.78
N ALA A 806 -1.64 8.17 -38.23
CA ALA A 806 -3.02 8.44 -38.65
C ALA A 806 -3.50 9.88 -38.33
N THR A 807 -2.91 10.51 -37.31
CA THR A 807 -3.29 11.86 -36.85
C THR A 807 -2.53 13.01 -37.55
N GLU A 808 -1.57 12.73 -38.43
CA GLU A 808 -0.82 13.77 -39.16
C GLU A 808 -1.74 14.61 -40.05
N LYS A 809 -2.81 14.03 -40.61
CA LYS A 809 -3.78 14.72 -41.44
C LYS A 809 -4.94 15.25 -40.62
N VAL A 810 -4.93 16.53 -40.31
CA VAL A 810 -5.97 17.22 -39.52
C VAL A 810 -7.37 17.07 -40.10
N SER A 811 -7.50 17.06 -41.41
CA SER A 811 -8.79 16.96 -42.12
C SER A 811 -9.52 15.61 -41.97
N GLU A 812 -8.83 14.56 -41.61
CA GLU A 812 -9.37 13.22 -41.45
C GLU A 812 -9.58 12.84 -39.99
N ARG A 813 -9.17 13.70 -39.06
CA ARG A 813 -9.13 13.43 -37.61
C ARG A 813 -10.49 13.09 -36.99
N ALA A 814 -11.55 13.80 -37.40
CA ALA A 814 -12.93 13.55 -36.94
C ALA A 814 -13.42 12.14 -37.36
N THR A 815 -13.21 11.77 -38.63
CA THR A 815 -13.58 10.45 -39.14
C THR A 815 -12.80 9.36 -38.45
N PHE A 816 -11.48 9.57 -38.26
CA PHE A 816 -10.64 8.63 -37.53
C PHE A 816 -11.07 8.43 -36.08
N ALA A 817 -11.45 9.53 -35.40
CA ALA A 817 -11.98 9.45 -34.04
C ALA A 817 -13.27 8.62 -33.94
N GLN A 818 -14.19 8.78 -34.91
CA GLN A 818 -15.39 7.93 -35.00
C GLN A 818 -15.05 6.45 -35.23
N GLU A 819 -14.06 6.15 -36.11
CA GLU A 819 -13.60 4.78 -36.33
C GLU A 819 -13.06 4.14 -35.06
N LEU A 820 -12.25 4.88 -34.28
CA LEU A 820 -11.74 4.40 -32.99
C LEU A 820 -12.86 4.08 -31.98
N VAL A 821 -13.90 4.89 -31.94
CA VAL A 821 -15.06 4.63 -31.05
C VAL A 821 -15.85 3.40 -31.52
N LYS A 822 -16.00 3.22 -32.83
CA LYS A 822 -16.67 2.06 -33.40
C LYS A 822 -15.91 0.75 -33.10
N ASN A 823 -14.59 0.79 -33.10
CA ASN A 823 -13.69 -0.35 -32.85
C ASN A 823 -13.04 -0.29 -31.47
N LYS A 824 -13.74 0.24 -30.46
CA LYS A 824 -13.20 0.52 -29.11
C LYS A 824 -12.71 -0.69 -28.34
N GLU A 825 -13.11 -1.89 -28.75
CA GLU A 825 -12.79 -3.14 -28.06
C GLU A 825 -11.29 -3.38 -27.93
N ASP A 826 -10.47 -2.90 -28.86
CA ASP A 826 -9.01 -3.04 -28.87
C ASP A 826 -8.27 -2.04 -27.96
N GLY A 827 -8.96 -1.04 -27.39
CA GLY A 827 -8.42 -0.03 -26.49
C GLY A 827 -7.72 1.15 -27.17
N ARG A 828 -7.52 1.14 -28.49
CA ARG A 828 -6.85 2.27 -29.19
C ARG A 828 -7.56 3.60 -28.97
N CYS A 829 -8.86 3.61 -28.81
CA CYS A 829 -9.61 4.84 -28.53
C CYS A 829 -9.21 5.49 -27.19
N LYS A 830 -8.87 4.70 -26.16
CA LYS A 830 -8.37 5.20 -24.87
C LYS A 830 -6.94 5.72 -25.00
N LEU A 831 -6.07 4.97 -25.65
CA LEU A 831 -4.67 5.37 -25.91
C LEU A 831 -4.63 6.68 -26.72
N TYR A 832 -5.50 6.80 -27.74
CA TYR A 832 -5.67 8.03 -28.53
C TYR A 832 -6.07 9.21 -27.66
N LEU A 833 -7.12 9.04 -26.83
CA LEU A 833 -7.59 10.07 -25.92
C LEU A 833 -6.46 10.56 -24.99
N ILE A 834 -5.71 9.63 -24.40
CA ILE A 834 -4.60 9.96 -23.49
C ILE A 834 -3.53 10.76 -24.20
N ARG A 835 -3.10 10.32 -25.37
CA ARG A 835 -2.06 11.00 -26.15
C ARG A 835 -2.48 12.42 -26.54
N GLU A 836 -3.67 12.61 -27.08
CA GLU A 836 -4.14 13.92 -27.55
C GLU A 836 -4.39 14.87 -26.36
N ALA A 837 -5.02 14.36 -25.29
CA ALA A 837 -5.28 15.17 -24.10
C ALA A 837 -3.99 15.56 -23.36
N LEU A 838 -3.02 14.65 -23.20
CA LEU A 838 -1.70 14.97 -22.62
C LEU A 838 -0.89 15.90 -23.52
N GLY A 839 -0.99 15.75 -24.85
CA GLY A 839 -0.39 16.67 -25.83
C GLY A 839 -0.92 18.09 -25.66
N CYS A 840 -2.24 18.25 -25.55
CA CYS A 840 -2.88 19.51 -25.27
C CYS A 840 -2.49 20.06 -23.88
N ARG A 841 -2.48 19.23 -22.83
CA ARG A 841 -2.03 19.61 -21.49
C ARG A 841 -0.59 20.14 -21.50
N ARG A 842 0.30 19.53 -22.26
CA ARG A 842 1.69 19.97 -22.42
C ARG A 842 1.80 21.30 -23.15
N ALA A 843 1.03 21.49 -24.24
CA ALA A 843 0.99 22.74 -24.99
C ALA A 843 0.46 23.92 -24.14
N HIS A 844 -0.44 23.64 -23.22
CA HIS A 844 -1.06 24.63 -22.34
C HIS A 844 -0.65 24.42 -20.86
N ALA A 845 0.60 24.02 -20.60
CA ALA A 845 1.07 23.64 -19.26
C ALA A 845 0.77 24.68 -18.15
N PRO A 846 0.95 26.00 -18.35
CA PRO A 846 0.60 26.99 -17.32
C PRO A 846 -0.89 27.00 -16.98
N LEU A 847 -1.78 26.74 -17.96
CA LEU A 847 -3.24 26.67 -17.74
C LEU A 847 -3.59 25.52 -16.79
N PHE A 848 -3.03 24.32 -17.02
CA PHE A 848 -3.35 23.15 -16.22
C PHE A 848 -2.64 23.11 -14.86
N ARG A 849 -1.49 23.77 -14.72
CA ARG A 849 -0.79 23.90 -13.43
C ARG A 849 -1.42 24.93 -12.51
N GLU A 850 -1.75 26.11 -13.05
CA GLU A 850 -2.06 27.31 -12.26
C GLU A 850 -3.49 27.83 -12.52
N GLY A 851 -4.14 27.35 -13.59
CA GLY A 851 -5.47 27.85 -13.98
C GLY A 851 -6.55 27.55 -12.95
N GLU A 852 -7.49 28.49 -12.81
CA GLU A 852 -8.69 28.34 -12.00
C GLU A 852 -9.53 27.14 -12.50
N TYR A 853 -10.08 26.38 -11.57
CA TYR A 853 -11.12 25.39 -11.86
C TYR A 853 -12.50 26.03 -11.67
N ARG A 854 -13.34 25.99 -12.68
CA ARG A 854 -14.70 26.53 -12.64
C ARG A 854 -15.70 25.48 -13.12
N PRO A 855 -16.70 25.10 -12.29
CA PRO A 855 -17.83 24.29 -12.72
C PRO A 855 -18.57 24.95 -13.90
N LEU A 856 -19.08 24.16 -14.83
CA LEU A 856 -19.95 24.60 -15.91
C LEU A 856 -21.33 23.98 -15.77
N GLU A 857 -22.35 24.79 -16.04
CA GLU A 857 -23.75 24.36 -16.02
C GLU A 857 -24.20 23.84 -17.39
N THR A 858 -25.05 22.82 -17.35
CA THR A 858 -25.70 22.24 -18.52
C THR A 858 -27.21 22.38 -18.35
N GLU A 859 -27.91 22.85 -19.39
CA GLU A 859 -29.36 23.03 -19.41
C GLU A 859 -30.02 22.04 -20.37
N GLY A 860 -31.26 21.70 -20.09
CA GLY A 860 -32.08 20.82 -20.95
C GLY A 860 -32.31 19.41 -20.40
N PRO A 861 -33.01 18.55 -21.16
CA PRO A 861 -33.51 17.26 -20.65
C PRO A 861 -32.44 16.27 -20.23
N LEU A 862 -31.22 16.38 -20.76
CA LEU A 862 -30.11 15.48 -20.51
C LEU A 862 -29.02 16.11 -19.65
N ALA A 863 -29.29 17.22 -18.97
CA ALA A 863 -28.31 17.94 -18.15
C ALA A 863 -27.69 17.04 -17.05
N GLU A 864 -28.46 16.12 -16.43
CA GLU A 864 -27.98 15.21 -15.41
C GLU A 864 -26.97 14.16 -15.94
N HIS A 865 -26.95 13.95 -17.26
CA HIS A 865 -26.06 13.00 -17.92
C HIS A 865 -24.71 13.58 -18.32
N VAL A 866 -24.36 14.76 -17.83
CA VAL A 866 -23.10 15.45 -18.17
C VAL A 866 -22.39 15.95 -16.92
N LEU A 867 -21.06 15.84 -16.92
CA LEU A 867 -20.15 16.57 -16.04
C LEU A 867 -19.33 17.51 -16.90
N ALA A 868 -19.31 18.82 -16.57
CA ALA A 868 -18.54 19.80 -17.32
C ALA A 868 -17.84 20.81 -16.39
N PHE A 869 -16.64 21.24 -16.78
CA PHE A 869 -15.89 22.28 -16.09
C PHE A 869 -14.91 23.00 -17.03
N ALA A 870 -14.45 24.17 -16.61
CA ALA A 870 -13.42 24.94 -17.29
C ALA A 870 -12.13 25.03 -16.46
N ARG A 871 -10.99 25.09 -17.16
CA ARG A 871 -9.72 25.60 -16.64
C ARG A 871 -9.46 26.96 -17.26
N LEU A 872 -9.18 27.98 -16.45
CA LEU A 872 -9.09 29.36 -16.85
C LEU A 872 -7.80 30.00 -16.34
N ARG A 873 -7.03 30.63 -17.24
CA ARG A 873 -5.83 31.39 -16.86
C ARG A 873 -5.56 32.50 -17.88
N ARG A 874 -5.85 33.73 -17.51
CA ARG A 874 -5.80 34.89 -18.44
C ARG A 874 -6.64 34.61 -19.67
N ASP A 875 -6.03 34.64 -20.86
CA ASP A 875 -6.70 34.35 -22.13
C ASP A 875 -6.75 32.87 -22.54
N ALA A 876 -6.08 32.02 -21.78
CA ALA A 876 -6.09 30.59 -22.04
C ALA A 876 -7.27 29.91 -21.32
N VAL A 877 -8.07 29.17 -22.07
CA VAL A 877 -9.26 28.46 -21.59
C VAL A 877 -9.28 27.04 -22.15
N ALA A 878 -9.60 26.07 -21.30
CA ALA A 878 -9.92 24.71 -21.70
C ALA A 878 -11.22 24.28 -21.03
N LEU A 879 -12.15 23.74 -21.79
CA LEU A 879 -13.41 23.17 -21.31
C LEU A 879 -13.31 21.65 -21.39
N THR A 880 -13.79 20.97 -20.36
CA THR A 880 -13.88 19.49 -20.30
C THR A 880 -15.35 19.13 -20.16
N ILE A 881 -15.84 18.28 -21.05
CA ILE A 881 -17.23 17.86 -21.09
C ILE A 881 -17.26 16.33 -21.26
N VAL A 882 -17.88 15.64 -20.32
CA VAL A 882 -17.96 14.17 -20.33
C VAL A 882 -19.36 13.67 -19.99
N PRO A 883 -19.83 12.60 -20.63
CA PRO A 883 -21.10 11.97 -20.30
C PRO A 883 -21.00 11.08 -19.06
N ARG A 884 -22.15 10.82 -18.45
CA ARG A 884 -22.31 9.89 -17.32
C ARG A 884 -23.70 9.26 -17.32
N LEU A 885 -23.85 8.13 -16.63
CA LEU A 885 -25.14 7.42 -16.46
C LEU A 885 -25.83 7.10 -17.79
N LEU A 886 -25.08 6.56 -18.74
CA LEU A 886 -25.55 6.33 -20.11
C LEU A 886 -26.44 5.08 -20.24
N ALA A 887 -26.20 4.02 -19.44
CA ALA A 887 -26.95 2.77 -19.53
C ALA A 887 -28.41 2.92 -19.09
N ARG A 888 -28.72 3.91 -18.23
CA ARG A 888 -30.08 4.24 -17.77
C ARG A 888 -31.00 4.66 -18.90
N ARG A 889 -30.46 5.19 -20.01
CA ARG A 889 -31.26 5.63 -21.16
C ARG A 889 -31.78 4.49 -22.04
N GLY A 890 -31.23 3.30 -21.92
CA GLY A 890 -31.67 2.12 -22.69
C GLY A 890 -31.22 2.09 -24.16
N SER A 891 -30.58 3.14 -24.69
CA SER A 891 -30.01 3.12 -26.05
C SER A 891 -28.59 2.56 -25.99
N GLU A 892 -28.27 1.61 -26.87
CA GLU A 892 -26.91 1.06 -27.02
C GLU A 892 -26.09 1.82 -28.08
N GLU A 893 -26.64 2.88 -28.66
CA GLU A 893 -25.91 3.73 -29.58
C GLU A 893 -24.86 4.56 -28.82
N PRO A 894 -23.69 4.79 -29.41
CA PRO A 894 -22.71 5.71 -28.83
C PRO A 894 -23.32 7.10 -28.58
N PRO A 895 -23.00 7.78 -27.47
CA PRO A 895 -23.54 9.11 -27.16
C PRO A 895 -22.93 10.19 -28.05
N ILE A 896 -23.15 10.11 -29.37
CA ILE A 896 -22.57 10.96 -30.41
C ILE A 896 -23.70 11.58 -31.22
N GLY A 897 -23.53 12.88 -31.54
CA GLY A 897 -24.36 13.62 -32.47
C GLY A 897 -25.79 13.93 -32.03
N GLY A 898 -26.59 14.46 -32.95
CA GLY A 898 -27.96 14.94 -32.71
C GLY A 898 -28.97 13.85 -32.42
N GLY A 899 -28.77 12.62 -32.93
CA GLY A 899 -29.67 11.48 -32.66
C GLY A 899 -29.70 11.10 -31.19
N TYR A 900 -28.56 11.22 -30.48
CA TYR A 900 -28.48 10.89 -29.07
C TYR A 900 -28.77 12.09 -28.16
N TRP A 901 -28.15 13.28 -28.42
CA TRP A 901 -28.22 14.42 -27.51
C TRP A 901 -29.40 15.40 -27.80
N GLY A 902 -29.95 15.36 -29.00
CA GLY A 902 -30.93 16.34 -29.44
C GLY A 902 -30.38 17.77 -29.49
N ASP A 903 -31.20 18.76 -29.76
CA ASP A 903 -30.78 20.17 -29.85
C ASP A 903 -31.13 20.99 -28.60
N GLN A 904 -31.84 20.40 -27.63
CA GLN A 904 -32.34 21.12 -26.46
C GLN A 904 -31.37 21.11 -25.28
N THR A 905 -30.42 20.16 -25.25
CA THR A 905 -29.44 20.12 -24.18
C THR A 905 -28.19 20.91 -24.57
N ARG A 906 -27.82 21.88 -23.75
CA ARG A 906 -26.77 22.86 -24.05
C ARG A 906 -25.82 23.02 -22.88
N LEU A 907 -24.54 23.20 -23.17
CA LEU A 907 -23.50 23.62 -22.21
C LEU A 907 -23.49 25.15 -22.17
N LEU A 908 -23.56 25.75 -20.97
CA LEU A 908 -23.33 27.18 -20.78
C LEU A 908 -21.83 27.45 -20.79
N VAL A 909 -21.41 28.32 -21.71
CA VAL A 909 -19.98 28.58 -21.93
C VAL A 909 -19.61 29.91 -21.28
N PRO A 910 -18.53 29.97 -20.47
CA PRO A 910 -18.14 31.23 -19.83
C PRO A 910 -17.62 32.24 -20.87
N PRO A 911 -17.86 33.55 -20.68
CA PRO A 911 -17.45 34.59 -21.62
C PRO A 911 -15.97 34.58 -21.99
N GLU A 912 -15.12 34.17 -21.06
CA GLU A 912 -13.66 34.09 -21.23
C GLU A 912 -13.26 33.04 -22.28
N ALA A 913 -14.11 32.06 -22.56
CA ALA A 913 -13.86 31.05 -23.59
C ALA A 913 -13.89 31.64 -25.04
N GLY A 914 -14.43 32.84 -25.21
CA GLY A 914 -14.51 33.44 -26.51
C GLY A 914 -15.56 32.79 -27.43
N GLN A 915 -15.49 33.13 -28.71
CA GLN A 915 -16.47 32.65 -29.69
C GLN A 915 -16.01 31.41 -30.46
N ARG A 916 -14.71 31.12 -30.49
CA ARG A 916 -14.15 29.99 -31.27
C ARG A 916 -13.39 29.04 -30.36
N LEU A 917 -13.74 27.78 -30.44
CA LEU A 917 -13.13 26.71 -29.67
C LEU A 917 -12.67 25.60 -30.62
N LEU A 918 -11.47 25.08 -30.39
CA LEU A 918 -10.92 23.92 -31.07
C LEU A 918 -11.10 22.69 -30.19
N ASN A 919 -11.59 21.59 -30.73
CA ASN A 919 -11.55 20.27 -30.13
C ASN A 919 -10.27 19.54 -30.60
N PRO A 920 -9.22 19.38 -29.76
CA PRO A 920 -8.01 18.72 -30.16
C PRO A 920 -8.20 17.20 -30.43
N LEU A 921 -9.27 16.61 -29.93
CA LEU A 921 -9.57 15.17 -30.14
C LEU A 921 -10.12 14.92 -31.55
N THR A 922 -10.81 15.86 -32.15
CA THR A 922 -11.48 15.68 -33.47
C THR A 922 -10.96 16.66 -34.52
N GLY A 923 -10.22 17.70 -34.11
CA GLY A 923 -9.78 18.78 -35.01
C GLY A 923 -10.89 19.79 -35.38
N GLU A 924 -12.09 19.63 -34.86
CA GLU A 924 -13.25 20.47 -35.17
C GLU A 924 -13.18 21.84 -34.48
N ARG A 925 -13.66 22.83 -35.20
CA ARG A 925 -13.85 24.20 -34.68
C ARG A 925 -15.31 24.46 -34.39
N LEU A 926 -15.61 24.78 -33.14
CA LEU A 926 -16.95 25.05 -32.65
C LEU A 926 -17.13 26.57 -32.46
N THR A 927 -18.28 27.07 -32.85
CA THR A 927 -18.65 28.47 -32.64
C THR A 927 -19.69 28.59 -31.54
N VAL A 928 -19.37 29.35 -30.48
CA VAL A 928 -20.27 29.61 -29.36
C VAL A 928 -21.36 30.58 -29.83
N GLN A 929 -22.61 30.16 -29.74
CA GLN A 929 -23.77 31.01 -30.08
C GLN A 929 -24.52 31.37 -28.81
N THR A 930 -24.78 32.66 -28.60
CA THR A 930 -25.53 33.17 -27.42
C THR A 930 -25.02 32.64 -26.06
N GLY A 931 -23.70 32.42 -25.92
CA GLY A 931 -23.10 31.93 -24.68
C GLY A 931 -23.32 30.43 -24.39
N ALA A 932 -23.76 29.67 -25.39
CA ALA A 932 -24.00 28.24 -25.21
C ALA A 932 -23.55 27.40 -26.41
N LEU A 933 -23.33 26.09 -26.15
CA LEU A 933 -23.03 25.07 -27.16
C LEU A 933 -24.02 23.92 -27.04
N PRO A 934 -24.72 23.50 -28.11
CA PRO A 934 -25.51 22.28 -28.12
C PRO A 934 -24.61 21.05 -27.88
N LEU A 935 -25.04 20.14 -27.05
CA LEU A 935 -24.27 18.89 -26.79
C LEU A 935 -24.19 18.02 -28.06
N SER A 936 -25.17 18.06 -28.92
CA SER A 936 -25.13 17.43 -30.24
C SER A 936 -23.94 17.88 -31.10
N THR A 937 -23.51 19.14 -30.96
CA THR A 937 -22.33 19.68 -31.63
C THR A 937 -21.04 19.36 -30.86
N VAL A 938 -21.08 19.44 -29.51
CA VAL A 938 -19.92 19.14 -28.65
C VAL A 938 -19.46 17.70 -28.84
N PHE A 939 -20.41 16.77 -28.90
CA PHE A 939 -20.16 15.31 -29.05
C PHE A 939 -20.46 14.83 -30.47
N ALA A 940 -20.21 15.65 -31.51
CA ALA A 940 -20.54 15.28 -32.87
C ALA A 940 -19.82 14.00 -33.35
N ASN A 941 -18.56 13.84 -32.99
CA ASN A 941 -17.69 12.79 -33.55
C ASN A 941 -16.94 11.95 -32.50
N PHE A 942 -17.00 12.32 -31.22
CA PHE A 942 -16.34 11.59 -30.13
C PHE A 942 -17.15 11.69 -28.82
N PRO A 943 -17.19 10.64 -27.97
CA PRO A 943 -18.11 10.61 -26.82
C PRO A 943 -17.69 11.50 -25.65
N VAL A 944 -16.50 12.09 -25.68
CA VAL A 944 -16.00 13.06 -24.70
C VAL A 944 -15.38 14.25 -25.43
N ALA A 945 -15.36 15.41 -24.82
CA ALA A 945 -14.84 16.61 -25.49
C ALA A 945 -13.90 17.42 -24.58
N MET A 946 -12.78 17.84 -25.14
CA MET A 946 -11.87 18.85 -24.62
C MET A 946 -11.83 20.00 -25.60
N LEU A 947 -12.29 21.18 -25.19
CA LEU A 947 -12.35 22.34 -26.08
C LEU A 947 -11.37 23.40 -25.57
N VAL A 948 -10.50 23.88 -26.44
CA VAL A 948 -9.55 24.95 -26.11
C VAL A 948 -9.85 26.20 -26.90
N ARG A 949 -9.72 27.37 -26.28
CA ARG A 949 -9.89 28.68 -26.97
C ARG A 949 -8.84 28.80 -28.06
N GLU A 950 -9.29 29.11 -29.28
CA GLU A 950 -8.39 29.56 -30.37
C GLU A 950 -7.94 31.01 -30.12
N ALA A 951 -6.66 31.29 -30.38
CA ALA A 951 -6.06 32.59 -30.21
C ALA A 951 -6.69 33.64 -31.13
#